data_9ef3a6331797f846f88f25d1426b6940
#
_entry.id   9ef3a6331797f846f88f25d1426b6940
#
_cell.length_a   1.000
_cell.length_b   1.000
_cell.length_c   1.000
_cell.angle_alpha   90.00
_cell.angle_beta   90.00
_cell.angle_gamma   90.00
#
_symmetry.space_group_name_H-M   'P 1'
#
loop_
_entity.id
_entity.type
_entity.pdbx_description
1 polymer ?
#
loop_
_entity_poly.entity_id
_entity_poly.type
_entity_poly.pdbx_seq_one_letter_code
_entity_poly.pdbx_strand_id
1 'polypeptide(L)'
;MVITLAVASSVHVLSSIRQTMQETSDRTLWARRALTDHGLGITVAVFTTAIGFLSLNFSISPPFRQLGNMVAGGMIGVWIFTMFLLPGLICWIPIKQHRKDAPVDRIMVALGEFVIRNQKRLLLGIPVVIIAFAAGISQIKLEDDFLRYFDESFETRQATDLYETELGGLNVLEYSVDTGVDNGINSVAYLQKLDALSTFLRDQPDISHIRSLSDTIKRLNMNMNGDDPAFYRIPETDEEASQFLFLYELSLGYGMDLTDQINVDRSSTRISAFVDYATTRQLLALDKKIQLWFDNNAPELKSPVTGQTHVYTMISARDVPSMLQGTTLALIFISFVIFLVLRNLKLGLVSLVPNLLPALMGFGLWGYMVGNVTLAVSIVVAMTLGIVVDDTVHFMLKYADARKRGKSAEDSVRYAFKSVGMALTVTSLGLVIGFAILGQSGFAVNRDMAQLTAITLAFALFVDFLFLPPLLIFLDRMKQMKISTTPAALAGLFLAGLLSLGILAATLLPAGDARADDISNPRGLEIATEVDLRDRGWGDVTVEGEMVLKNKAGSESVRKFRSTILEAEDVAVGDMSIITFSQPRDVRGTSLLTHSKIEPDDDSQWIFLPAVKRVKRISSSNRTGKFVSSEFSYEDLGSEEVADNHHIWIKDTPCAHDASLTCAAVESRPKNKKSGYSRRISYIDLAEYRIHQIDFYNRRGDLEKTLKFSDYQQYLDSYWRAHVMTMNNSQTGKSTTLTWNDYSFANGLSDRDFTPQGLAKASR
;
A
#
# COMPACT_ATOMS: atom_id res chain seq x y z
N MET A 1 18.38 16.22 3.19
CA MET A 1 18.64 16.17 4.63
C MET A 1 20.10 15.86 4.96
N VAL A 2 20.70 14.71 4.65
CA VAL A 2 22.11 14.37 4.96
C VAL A 2 23.09 15.42 4.41
N ILE A 3 22.91 15.87 3.19
CA ILE A 3 23.75 16.93 2.57
C ILE A 3 23.68 18.24 3.38
N THR A 4 22.49 18.64 3.81
CA THR A 4 22.30 19.87 4.59
C THR A 4 23.01 19.80 5.95
N LEU A 5 22.92 18.61 6.61
CA LEU A 5 23.63 18.35 7.86
C LEU A 5 25.16 18.27 7.67
N ALA A 6 25.62 17.74 6.53
CA ALA A 6 27.04 17.72 6.17
C ALA A 6 27.60 19.15 5.99
N VAL A 7 26.82 20.04 5.36
CA VAL A 7 27.19 21.46 5.24
C VAL A 7 27.30 22.09 6.62
N ALA A 8 26.35 21.84 7.54
CA ALA A 8 26.39 22.36 8.90
C ALA A 8 27.69 21.97 9.61
N SER A 9 28.03 20.68 9.65
CA SER A 9 29.26 20.18 10.27
C SER A 9 30.53 20.77 9.63
N SER A 10 30.52 20.95 8.30
CA SER A 10 31.66 21.53 7.58
C SER A 10 31.87 23.03 7.90
N VAL A 11 30.79 23.78 8.12
CA VAL A 11 30.85 25.23 8.45
C VAL A 11 31.59 25.47 9.77
N HIS A 12 31.43 24.58 10.77
CA HIS A 12 32.17 24.68 12.03
C HIS A 12 33.68 24.56 11.84
N VAL A 13 34.14 23.60 11.01
CA VAL A 13 35.56 23.45 10.66
C VAL A 13 36.07 24.69 9.90
N LEU A 14 35.33 25.12 8.88
CA LEU A 14 35.71 26.26 8.05
C LEU A 14 35.74 27.58 8.85
N SER A 15 34.82 27.76 9.80
CA SER A 15 34.80 28.91 10.69
C SER A 15 36.03 28.98 11.58
N SER A 16 36.47 27.84 12.14
CA SER A 16 37.72 27.74 12.94
C SER A 16 38.96 28.02 12.09
N ILE A 17 39.00 27.46 10.89
CA ILE A 17 40.10 27.72 9.93
C ILE A 17 40.19 29.20 9.62
N ARG A 18 39.08 29.88 9.35
CA ARG A 18 39.03 31.34 9.09
C ARG A 18 39.61 32.14 10.23
N GLN A 19 39.32 31.78 11.49
CA GLN A 19 39.91 32.43 12.66
C GLN A 19 41.42 32.19 12.75
N THR A 20 41.89 30.97 12.51
CA THR A 20 43.33 30.64 12.56
C THR A 20 44.14 31.28 11.44
N MET A 21 43.48 31.43 10.25
CA MET A 21 44.11 32.16 9.10
C MET A 21 44.47 33.62 9.39
N GLN A 22 43.82 34.26 10.38
CA GLN A 22 44.15 35.62 10.80
C GLN A 22 45.44 35.66 11.61
N GLU A 23 45.85 34.55 12.27
CA GLU A 23 46.97 34.45 13.15
C GLU A 23 48.23 33.88 12.50
N THR A 24 48.07 32.98 11.52
CA THR A 24 49.21 32.28 10.88
C THR A 24 48.89 31.98 9.39
N SER A 25 49.97 31.78 8.59
CA SER A 25 49.88 31.35 7.20
C SER A 25 50.09 29.81 7.04
N ASP A 26 50.42 29.10 8.09
CA ASP A 26 50.60 27.64 8.06
C ASP A 26 49.29 26.88 7.98
N ARG A 27 49.09 26.22 6.84
CA ARG A 27 47.85 25.46 6.55
C ARG A 27 47.72 24.22 7.44
N THR A 28 48.80 23.59 7.79
CA THR A 28 48.79 22.41 8.67
C THR A 28 48.33 22.79 10.05
N LEU A 29 48.72 24.00 10.52
CA LEU A 29 48.27 24.54 11.79
C LEU A 29 46.77 24.93 11.73
N TRP A 30 46.23 25.38 10.57
CA TRP A 30 44.79 25.65 10.40
C TRP A 30 43.99 24.37 10.62
N ALA A 31 44.35 23.28 9.93
CA ALA A 31 43.66 21.99 10.01
C ALA A 31 43.78 21.42 11.44
N ARG A 32 44.97 21.44 12.05
CA ARG A 32 45.20 20.94 13.40
C ARG A 32 44.40 21.69 14.44
N ARG A 33 44.37 23.02 14.40
CA ARG A 33 43.60 23.83 15.36
C ARG A 33 42.09 23.64 15.17
N ALA A 34 41.60 23.57 13.91
CA ALA A 34 40.19 23.32 13.65
C ALA A 34 39.73 22.02 14.31
N LEU A 35 40.50 20.96 14.17
CA LEU A 35 40.20 19.65 14.80
C LEU A 35 40.33 19.67 16.32
N THR A 36 41.35 20.33 16.88
CA THR A 36 41.50 20.42 18.34
C THR A 36 40.44 21.26 19.01
N ASP A 37 39.99 22.35 18.34
CA ASP A 37 39.05 23.30 18.92
C ASP A 37 37.59 22.90 18.74
N HIS A 38 37.26 22.18 17.64
CA HIS A 38 35.88 21.84 17.29
C HIS A 38 35.62 20.35 17.13
N GLY A 39 36.63 19.49 17.00
CA GLY A 39 36.47 18.07 16.72
C GLY A 39 35.62 17.34 17.77
N LEU A 40 35.76 17.65 19.04
CA LEU A 40 34.91 17.07 20.07
C LEU A 40 33.45 17.51 19.92
N GLY A 41 33.20 18.81 19.64
CA GLY A 41 31.85 19.32 19.40
C GLY A 41 31.20 18.65 18.23
N ILE A 42 31.91 18.57 17.08
CA ILE A 42 31.42 17.92 15.87
C ILE A 42 31.12 16.44 16.12
N THR A 43 32.00 15.73 16.84
CA THR A 43 31.78 14.32 17.19
C THR A 43 30.51 14.14 18.01
N VAL A 44 30.33 14.95 19.04
CA VAL A 44 29.13 14.88 19.90
C VAL A 44 27.88 15.18 19.10
N ALA A 45 27.88 16.26 18.30
CA ALA A 45 26.79 16.69 17.46
C ALA A 45 26.34 15.59 16.48
N VAL A 46 27.29 14.98 15.77
CA VAL A 46 27.01 13.89 14.84
C VAL A 46 26.40 12.68 15.54
N PHE A 47 26.96 12.27 16.69
CA PHE A 47 26.43 11.11 17.42
C PHE A 47 25.06 11.41 18.06
N THR A 48 24.82 12.61 18.58
CA THR A 48 23.51 12.98 19.13
C THR A 48 22.46 13.07 18.02
N THR A 49 22.83 13.59 16.86
CA THR A 49 21.96 13.58 15.68
C THR A 49 21.65 12.16 15.22
N ALA A 50 22.65 11.27 15.14
CA ALA A 50 22.42 9.87 14.79
C ALA A 50 21.49 9.17 15.80
N ILE A 51 21.63 9.42 17.11
CA ILE A 51 20.73 8.90 18.15
C ILE A 51 19.30 9.42 17.93
N GLY A 52 19.13 10.71 17.64
CA GLY A 52 17.82 11.30 17.33
C GLY A 52 17.14 10.60 16.17
N PHE A 53 17.86 10.37 15.05
CA PHE A 53 17.32 9.66 13.90
C PHE A 53 17.11 8.15 14.14
N LEU A 54 17.98 7.49 14.90
CA LEU A 54 17.79 6.08 15.27
C LEU A 54 16.54 5.87 16.13
N SER A 55 16.04 6.88 16.85
CA SER A 55 14.79 6.77 17.59
C SER A 55 13.57 6.57 16.69
N LEU A 56 13.66 6.88 15.39
CA LEU A 56 12.63 6.56 14.41
C LEU A 56 12.41 5.05 14.23
N ASN A 57 13.30 4.19 14.71
CA ASN A 57 13.09 2.73 14.75
C ASN A 57 11.97 2.30 15.70
N PHE A 58 11.50 3.17 16.59
CA PHE A 58 10.30 2.95 17.39
C PHE A 58 9.02 3.10 16.58
N SER A 59 9.06 3.73 15.39
CA SER A 59 7.94 3.75 14.45
C SER A 59 7.60 2.34 13.97
N ILE A 60 6.33 2.03 13.87
CA ILE A 60 5.85 0.81 13.20
C ILE A 60 5.85 0.97 11.67
N SER A 61 5.90 2.20 11.18
CA SER A 61 5.91 2.53 9.76
C SER A 61 7.30 2.30 9.13
N PRO A 62 7.45 1.37 8.16
CA PRO A 62 8.73 1.05 7.55
C PRO A 62 9.47 2.26 6.92
N PRO A 63 8.81 3.20 6.20
CA PRO A 63 9.48 4.36 5.62
C PRO A 63 10.22 5.20 6.65
N PHE A 64 9.64 5.41 7.83
CA PHE A 64 10.28 6.21 8.89
C PHE A 64 11.46 5.50 9.53
N ARG A 65 11.38 4.19 9.74
CA ARG A 65 12.54 3.40 10.21
C ARG A 65 13.68 3.44 9.20
N GLN A 66 13.37 3.30 7.91
CA GLN A 66 14.38 3.39 6.84
C GLN A 66 15.00 4.79 6.80
N LEU A 67 14.20 5.85 6.88
CA LEU A 67 14.69 7.23 6.95
C LEU A 67 15.65 7.41 8.13
N GLY A 68 15.28 6.94 9.33
CA GLY A 68 16.11 7.02 10.53
C GLY A 68 17.48 6.34 10.36
N ASN A 69 17.47 5.12 9.85
CA ASN A 69 18.69 4.33 9.62
C ASN A 69 19.58 4.93 8.52
N MET A 70 18.98 5.41 7.42
CA MET A 70 19.72 6.04 6.32
C MET A 70 20.40 7.33 6.79
N VAL A 71 19.69 8.17 7.53
CA VAL A 71 20.24 9.43 8.03
C VAL A 71 21.31 9.17 9.08
N ALA A 72 21.09 8.26 10.03
CA ALA A 72 22.07 7.90 11.04
C ALA A 72 23.36 7.34 10.42
N GLY A 73 23.25 6.44 9.42
CA GLY A 73 24.40 5.95 8.65
C GLY A 73 25.09 7.05 7.87
N GLY A 74 24.32 7.95 7.26
CA GLY A 74 24.82 9.13 6.55
C GLY A 74 25.59 10.07 7.48
N MET A 75 25.15 10.26 8.74
CA MET A 75 25.84 11.08 9.74
C MET A 75 27.22 10.51 10.12
N ILE A 76 27.37 9.19 10.21
CA ILE A 76 28.68 8.55 10.39
C ILE A 76 29.59 8.87 9.21
N GLY A 77 29.08 8.79 7.98
CA GLY A 77 29.82 9.21 6.78
C GLY A 77 30.23 10.69 6.84
N VAL A 78 29.32 11.60 7.24
CA VAL A 78 29.58 13.03 7.44
C VAL A 78 30.72 13.23 8.45
N TRP A 79 30.71 12.50 9.57
CA TRP A 79 31.76 12.56 10.56
C TRP A 79 33.12 12.16 9.98
N ILE A 80 33.19 11.02 9.27
CA ILE A 80 34.44 10.57 8.64
C ILE A 80 34.96 11.62 7.66
N PHE A 81 34.12 12.14 6.76
CA PHE A 81 34.54 13.13 5.79
C PHE A 81 34.94 14.48 6.43
N THR A 82 34.23 14.93 7.45
CA THR A 82 34.53 16.20 8.13
C THR A 82 35.78 16.13 8.99
N MET A 83 36.05 14.97 9.62
CA MET A 83 37.20 14.81 10.50
C MET A 83 38.50 14.44 9.75
N PHE A 84 38.41 13.74 8.63
CA PHE A 84 39.59 13.23 7.93
C PHE A 84 39.80 13.84 6.55
N LEU A 85 38.74 13.90 5.71
CA LEU A 85 38.88 14.37 4.33
C LEU A 85 38.96 15.89 4.24
N LEU A 86 38.05 16.60 4.92
CA LEU A 86 37.96 18.07 4.82
C LEU A 86 39.26 18.78 5.26
N PRO A 87 39.92 18.42 6.40
CA PRO A 87 41.20 19.00 6.78
C PRO A 87 42.32 18.73 5.79
N GLY A 88 42.35 17.52 5.20
CA GLY A 88 43.30 17.17 4.16
C GLY A 88 43.14 18.02 2.89
N LEU A 89 41.89 18.19 2.42
CA LEU A 89 41.56 19.03 1.28
C LEU A 89 41.97 20.50 1.47
N ILE A 90 41.77 21.03 2.68
CA ILE A 90 42.13 22.43 3.01
C ILE A 90 43.62 22.67 2.93
N CYS A 91 44.45 21.69 3.32
CA CYS A 91 45.90 21.77 3.16
C CYS A 91 46.33 21.84 1.67
N TRP A 92 45.52 21.25 0.77
CA TRP A 92 45.79 21.14 -0.66
C TRP A 92 45.27 22.32 -1.48
N ILE A 93 44.05 22.80 -1.19
CA ILE A 93 43.37 23.84 -1.97
C ILE A 93 43.99 25.22 -1.66
N PRO A 94 44.31 26.03 -2.69
CA PRO A 94 44.84 27.39 -2.47
C PRO A 94 43.74 28.34 -2.01
N ILE A 95 43.61 28.54 -0.70
CA ILE A 95 42.66 29.45 -0.08
C ILE A 95 43.32 30.81 0.11
N LYS A 96 42.69 31.88 -0.39
CA LYS A 96 43.17 33.27 -0.21
C LYS A 96 42.89 33.73 1.23
N GLN A 97 43.93 34.26 1.89
CA GLN A 97 43.78 34.85 3.22
C GLN A 97 42.93 36.13 3.14
N HIS A 98 41.81 36.13 3.89
CA HIS A 98 41.02 37.35 4.12
C HIS A 98 41.26 37.82 5.56
N ARG A 99 41.99 38.96 5.71
CA ARG A 99 42.39 39.51 7.03
C ARG A 99 41.37 40.46 7.69
N LYS A 100 40.20 40.68 7.08
CA LYS A 100 39.19 41.62 7.62
C LYS A 100 38.13 40.86 8.42
N ASP A 101 37.76 41.41 9.61
CA ASP A 101 36.59 40.94 10.35
C ASP A 101 35.34 41.04 9.48
N ALA A 102 34.56 39.99 9.39
CA ALA A 102 33.29 40.02 8.69
C ALA A 102 32.28 40.88 9.49
N PRO A 103 31.37 41.60 8.80
CA PRO A 103 30.32 42.36 9.49
C PRO A 103 29.50 41.54 10.50
N VAL A 104 29.33 40.25 10.23
CA VAL A 104 28.59 39.30 11.08
C VAL A 104 29.28 39.02 12.41
N ASP A 105 30.62 39.03 12.48
CA ASP A 105 31.36 38.87 13.76
C ASP A 105 31.04 40.02 14.72
N ARG A 106 30.88 41.25 14.20
CA ARG A 106 30.45 42.43 14.98
C ARG A 106 29.02 42.29 15.49
N ILE A 107 28.11 41.72 14.66
CA ILE A 107 26.73 41.47 15.06
C ILE A 107 26.67 40.43 16.21
N MET A 108 27.44 39.35 16.15
CA MET A 108 27.47 38.35 17.20
C MET A 108 28.02 38.90 18.53
N VAL A 109 29.04 39.73 18.47
CA VAL A 109 29.55 40.43 19.67
C VAL A 109 28.50 41.40 20.25
N ALA A 110 27.86 42.20 19.42
CA ALA A 110 26.77 43.08 19.83
C ALA A 110 25.57 42.34 20.43
N LEU A 111 25.18 41.20 19.85
CA LEU A 111 24.13 40.32 20.38
C LEU A 111 24.53 39.76 21.77
N GLY A 112 25.77 39.29 21.93
CA GLY A 112 26.27 38.81 23.19
C GLY A 112 26.20 39.87 24.30
N GLU A 113 26.60 41.12 23.98
CA GLU A 113 26.49 42.26 24.91
C GLU A 113 25.04 42.62 25.25
N PHE A 114 24.15 42.60 24.24
CA PHE A 114 22.72 42.81 24.44
C PHE A 114 22.14 41.78 25.42
N VAL A 115 22.46 40.50 25.22
CA VAL A 115 21.98 39.40 26.05
C VAL A 115 22.51 39.50 27.51
N ILE A 116 23.78 39.79 27.67
CA ILE A 116 24.40 40.01 28.99
C ILE A 116 23.76 41.18 29.72
N ARG A 117 23.59 42.33 29.02
CA ARG A 117 22.97 43.53 29.59
C ARG A 117 21.52 43.32 30.01
N ASN A 118 20.75 42.54 29.23
CA ASN A 118 19.31 42.36 29.41
C ASN A 118 18.97 40.99 30.07
N GLN A 119 19.93 40.25 30.60
CA GLN A 119 19.77 38.87 31.08
C GLN A 119 18.55 38.64 31.99
N LYS A 120 18.26 39.58 32.94
CA LYS A 120 17.11 39.46 33.84
C LYS A 120 15.76 39.60 33.08
N ARG A 121 15.67 40.53 32.12
CA ARG A 121 14.45 40.73 31.33
C ARG A 121 14.20 39.57 30.39
N LEU A 122 15.24 39.01 29.77
CA LEU A 122 15.17 37.86 28.89
C LEU A 122 14.76 36.62 29.66
N LEU A 123 15.33 36.37 30.88
CA LEU A 123 15.03 35.24 31.74
C LEU A 123 13.56 35.25 32.21
N LEU A 124 12.93 36.42 32.36
CA LEU A 124 11.53 36.55 32.74
C LEU A 124 10.60 36.60 31.56
N GLY A 125 10.99 37.23 30.46
CA GLY A 125 10.11 37.44 29.30
C GLY A 125 10.01 36.25 28.38
N ILE A 126 11.13 35.55 28.11
CA ILE A 126 11.14 34.41 27.19
C ILE A 126 10.24 33.26 27.66
N PRO A 127 10.21 32.86 28.96
CA PRO A 127 9.26 31.86 29.44
C PRO A 127 7.80 32.21 29.15
N VAL A 128 7.42 33.48 29.21
CA VAL A 128 6.05 33.92 28.86
C VAL A 128 5.75 33.66 27.37
N VAL A 129 6.71 33.98 26.51
CA VAL A 129 6.61 33.69 25.06
C VAL A 129 6.52 32.19 24.79
N ILE A 130 7.34 31.38 25.49
CA ILE A 130 7.32 29.92 25.38
C ILE A 130 5.94 29.38 25.80
N ILE A 131 5.40 29.83 26.94
CA ILE A 131 4.07 29.41 27.42
C ILE A 131 2.99 29.81 26.44
N ALA A 132 3.05 31.02 25.87
CA ALA A 132 2.09 31.50 24.89
C ALA A 132 2.05 30.60 23.63
N PHE A 133 3.22 30.23 23.10
CA PHE A 133 3.26 29.29 22.00
C PHE A 133 2.83 27.88 22.42
N ALA A 134 3.34 27.36 23.53
CA ALA A 134 3.03 26.01 24.01
C ALA A 134 1.50 25.82 24.26
N ALA A 135 0.77 26.86 24.61
CA ALA A 135 -0.69 26.83 24.77
C ALA A 135 -1.42 26.37 23.51
N GLY A 136 -0.87 26.62 22.30
CA GLY A 136 -1.43 26.14 21.05
C GLY A 136 -1.44 24.63 20.89
N ILE A 137 -0.65 23.89 21.67
CA ILE A 137 -0.67 22.41 21.68
C ILE A 137 -2.05 21.87 22.05
N SER A 138 -2.80 22.62 22.86
CA SER A 138 -4.19 22.23 23.24
C SER A 138 -5.17 22.20 22.06
N GLN A 139 -4.85 22.83 20.94
CA GLN A 139 -5.66 22.85 19.72
C GLN A 139 -5.30 21.71 18.75
N ILE A 140 -4.24 20.97 19.04
CA ILE A 140 -3.77 19.87 18.18
C ILE A 140 -4.75 18.71 18.24
N LYS A 141 -5.16 18.27 17.05
CA LYS A 141 -5.89 17.05 16.83
C LYS A 141 -4.99 16.05 16.10
N LEU A 142 -5.05 14.79 16.52
CA LEU A 142 -4.35 13.69 15.84
C LEU A 142 -5.25 13.22 14.71
N GLU A 143 -5.00 13.71 13.51
CA GLU A 143 -5.77 13.41 12.33
C GLU A 143 -4.81 13.17 11.16
N ASP A 144 -4.99 12.02 10.51
CA ASP A 144 -4.21 11.65 9.35
C ASP A 144 -5.14 11.19 8.24
N ASP A 145 -5.15 11.92 7.14
CA ASP A 145 -5.97 11.62 5.98
C ASP A 145 -5.07 11.39 4.77
N PHE A 146 -4.84 10.12 4.46
CA PHE A 146 -3.97 9.72 3.36
C PHE A 146 -4.52 10.12 1.98
N LEU A 147 -5.84 10.34 1.84
CA LEU A 147 -6.46 10.80 0.60
C LEU A 147 -6.06 12.24 0.28
N ARG A 148 -5.67 13.02 1.30
CA ARG A 148 -5.26 14.42 1.19
C ARG A 148 -3.76 14.64 1.24
N TYR A 149 -2.96 13.59 1.00
CA TYR A 149 -1.49 13.75 0.95
C TYR A 149 -1.00 14.54 -0.25
N PHE A 150 -1.74 14.56 -1.36
CA PHE A 150 -1.46 15.40 -2.51
C PHE A 150 -2.23 16.72 -2.42
N ASP A 151 -1.60 17.77 -2.86
CA ASP A 151 -2.19 19.10 -2.89
C ASP A 151 -3.20 19.24 -4.06
N GLU A 152 -4.07 20.23 -4.01
CA GLU A 152 -5.19 20.43 -4.94
C GLU A 152 -4.75 20.65 -6.40
N SER A 153 -3.47 20.92 -6.66
CA SER A 153 -2.93 21.04 -8.03
C SER A 153 -2.79 19.71 -8.75
N PHE A 154 -2.83 18.58 -8.03
CA PHE A 154 -2.72 17.24 -8.62
C PHE A 154 -4.08 16.73 -9.11
N GLU A 155 -4.10 16.19 -10.33
CA GLU A 155 -5.32 15.60 -10.93
C GLU A 155 -5.93 14.50 -10.06
N THR A 156 -5.09 13.66 -9.45
CA THR A 156 -5.54 12.61 -8.52
C THR A 156 -6.30 13.19 -7.33
N ARG A 157 -5.85 14.32 -6.77
CA ARG A 157 -6.52 14.98 -5.65
C ARG A 157 -7.85 15.58 -6.09
N GLN A 158 -7.89 16.24 -7.24
CA GLN A 158 -9.13 16.81 -7.80
C GLN A 158 -10.17 15.71 -8.09
N ALA A 159 -9.73 14.57 -8.62
CA ALA A 159 -10.60 13.41 -8.84
C ALA A 159 -11.13 12.83 -7.51
N THR A 160 -10.27 12.77 -6.47
CA THR A 160 -10.66 12.34 -5.11
C THR A 160 -11.72 13.26 -4.53
N ASP A 161 -11.49 14.58 -4.57
CA ASP A 161 -12.41 15.58 -4.02
C ASP A 161 -13.76 15.57 -4.78
N LEU A 162 -13.74 15.40 -6.11
CA LEU A 162 -14.95 15.24 -6.91
C LEU A 162 -15.71 13.97 -6.52
N TYR A 163 -15.01 12.85 -6.35
CA TYR A 163 -15.63 11.59 -5.96
C TYR A 163 -16.28 11.69 -4.56
N GLU A 164 -15.57 12.29 -3.59
CA GLU A 164 -16.10 12.50 -2.23
C GLU A 164 -17.36 13.37 -2.24
N THR A 165 -17.39 14.39 -3.10
CA THR A 165 -18.50 15.35 -3.16
C THR A 165 -19.73 14.77 -3.85
N GLU A 166 -19.54 14.02 -4.95
CA GLU A 166 -20.64 13.58 -5.83
C GLU A 166 -21.09 12.14 -5.60
N LEU A 167 -20.20 11.26 -5.12
CA LEU A 167 -20.45 9.81 -5.03
C LEU A 167 -20.40 9.26 -3.59
N GLY A 168 -20.02 10.10 -2.61
CA GLY A 168 -19.86 9.70 -1.21
C GLY A 168 -18.41 9.33 -0.86
N GLY A 169 -18.16 8.99 0.40
CA GLY A 169 -16.82 8.82 0.93
C GLY A 169 -15.98 7.74 0.27
N LEU A 170 -14.69 8.01 0.14
CA LEU A 170 -13.68 7.05 -0.33
C LEU A 170 -13.07 6.21 0.80
N ASN A 171 -13.36 6.55 2.05
CA ASN A 171 -12.96 5.75 3.19
C ASN A 171 -13.87 4.52 3.29
N VAL A 172 -13.29 3.32 3.26
CA VAL A 172 -14.06 2.08 3.28
C VAL A 172 -13.61 1.21 4.46
N LEU A 173 -14.57 0.82 5.29
CA LEU A 173 -14.41 -0.21 6.29
C LEU A 173 -14.97 -1.53 5.72
N GLU A 174 -14.17 -2.56 5.73
CA GLU A 174 -14.52 -3.84 5.13
C GLU A 174 -14.56 -4.93 6.20
N TYR A 175 -15.57 -5.79 6.10
CA TYR A 175 -15.77 -6.94 6.97
C TYR A 175 -15.97 -8.19 6.13
N SER A 176 -15.20 -9.24 6.41
CA SER A 176 -15.41 -10.57 5.83
C SER A 176 -16.31 -11.37 6.76
N VAL A 177 -17.59 -11.40 6.47
CA VAL A 177 -18.60 -12.06 7.31
C VAL A 177 -18.68 -13.53 6.89
N ASP A 178 -18.22 -14.43 7.76
CA ASP A 178 -18.07 -15.85 7.48
C ASP A 178 -19.14 -16.68 8.23
N THR A 179 -19.77 -17.60 7.52
CA THR A 179 -20.73 -18.55 8.07
C THR A 179 -20.08 -19.77 8.71
N GLY A 180 -18.80 -20.04 8.39
CA GLY A 180 -18.08 -21.25 8.79
C GLY A 180 -18.51 -22.53 8.08
N VAL A 181 -19.39 -22.45 7.09
CA VAL A 181 -19.96 -23.60 6.36
C VAL A 181 -19.93 -23.35 4.86
N ASP A 182 -19.50 -24.33 4.07
CA ASP A 182 -19.51 -24.26 2.61
C ASP A 182 -20.93 -23.97 2.10
N ASN A 183 -21.04 -23.06 1.13
CA ASN A 183 -22.30 -22.54 0.58
C ASN A 183 -23.22 -21.84 1.61
N GLY A 184 -22.73 -21.56 2.81
CA GLY A 184 -23.52 -20.98 3.91
C GLY A 184 -24.07 -19.58 3.63
N ILE A 185 -23.49 -18.83 2.69
CA ILE A 185 -23.97 -17.49 2.31
C ILE A 185 -25.37 -17.50 1.67
N ASN A 186 -25.84 -18.65 1.20
CA ASN A 186 -27.16 -18.81 0.59
C ASN A 186 -28.25 -19.03 1.64
N SER A 187 -27.89 -19.27 2.90
CA SER A 187 -28.86 -19.47 3.97
C SER A 187 -29.68 -18.21 4.25
N VAL A 188 -30.99 -18.33 4.29
CA VAL A 188 -31.91 -17.25 4.63
C VAL A 188 -31.59 -16.68 6.01
N ALA A 189 -31.26 -17.54 6.99
CA ALA A 189 -30.89 -17.09 8.33
C ALA A 189 -29.63 -16.22 8.34
N TYR A 190 -28.63 -16.55 7.53
CA TYR A 190 -27.43 -15.73 7.35
C TYR A 190 -27.77 -14.39 6.66
N LEU A 191 -28.52 -14.45 5.55
CA LEU A 191 -28.91 -13.26 4.78
C LEU A 191 -29.74 -12.28 5.61
N GLN A 192 -30.61 -12.78 6.49
CA GLN A 192 -31.37 -11.95 7.42
C GLN A 192 -30.45 -11.22 8.42
N LYS A 193 -29.44 -11.93 8.98
CA LYS A 193 -28.46 -11.29 9.88
C LYS A 193 -27.57 -10.27 9.14
N LEU A 194 -27.19 -10.61 7.91
CA LEU A 194 -26.42 -9.69 7.07
C LEU A 194 -27.24 -8.43 6.70
N ASP A 195 -28.54 -8.59 6.47
CA ASP A 195 -29.47 -7.47 6.22
C ASP A 195 -29.67 -6.60 7.45
N ALA A 196 -29.79 -7.21 8.64
CA ALA A 196 -29.84 -6.49 9.90
C ALA A 196 -28.56 -5.70 10.17
N LEU A 197 -27.37 -6.29 9.88
CA LEU A 197 -26.09 -5.56 9.95
C LEU A 197 -26.06 -4.40 8.96
N SER A 198 -26.51 -4.63 7.72
CA SER A 198 -26.57 -3.59 6.69
C SER A 198 -27.49 -2.44 7.08
N THR A 199 -28.61 -2.73 7.71
CA THR A 199 -29.55 -1.72 8.23
C THR A 199 -28.92 -0.92 9.37
N PHE A 200 -28.32 -1.61 10.36
CA PHE A 200 -27.60 -0.95 11.45
C PHE A 200 -26.48 -0.02 10.94
N LEU A 201 -25.74 -0.45 9.92
CA LEU A 201 -24.68 0.36 9.33
C LEU A 201 -25.24 1.61 8.64
N ARG A 202 -26.36 1.50 7.90
CA ARG A 202 -27.01 2.66 7.23
C ARG A 202 -27.50 3.71 8.21
N ASP A 203 -27.89 3.30 9.42
CA ASP A 203 -28.35 4.21 10.46
C ASP A 203 -27.19 4.97 11.14
N GLN A 204 -25.91 4.65 10.82
CA GLN A 204 -24.78 5.41 11.35
C GLN A 204 -24.59 6.72 10.57
N PRO A 205 -24.46 7.86 11.25
CA PRO A 205 -24.38 9.18 10.59
C PRO A 205 -23.12 9.37 9.74
N ASP A 206 -22.08 8.61 10.02
CA ASP A 206 -20.79 8.71 9.33
C ASP A 206 -20.72 7.80 8.08
N ILE A 207 -21.75 6.98 7.79
CA ILE A 207 -21.77 6.04 6.65
C ILE A 207 -22.67 6.60 5.54
N SER A 208 -22.08 6.84 4.38
CA SER A 208 -22.78 7.33 3.18
C SER A 208 -23.41 6.21 2.38
N HIS A 209 -22.73 5.07 2.25
CA HIS A 209 -23.18 3.96 1.42
C HIS A 209 -22.71 2.61 1.97
N ILE A 210 -23.45 1.55 1.63
CA ILE A 210 -23.12 0.17 1.99
C ILE A 210 -23.24 -0.72 0.76
N ARG A 211 -22.27 -1.61 0.59
CA ARG A 211 -22.33 -2.69 -0.38
C ARG A 211 -22.42 -4.02 0.35
N SER A 212 -23.53 -4.72 0.17
CA SER A 212 -23.84 -5.99 0.86
C SER A 212 -24.49 -6.97 -0.10
N LEU A 213 -24.20 -8.27 0.09
CA LEU A 213 -24.88 -9.34 -0.64
C LEU A 213 -26.39 -9.34 -0.36
N SER A 214 -26.82 -8.99 0.87
CA SER A 214 -28.24 -8.95 1.20
C SER A 214 -29.04 -8.01 0.29
N ASP A 215 -28.47 -6.84 -0.07
CA ASP A 215 -29.14 -5.90 -0.97
C ASP A 215 -29.24 -6.45 -2.42
N THR A 216 -28.19 -7.13 -2.87
CA THR A 216 -28.21 -7.81 -4.17
C THR A 216 -29.30 -8.86 -4.21
N ILE A 217 -29.41 -9.71 -3.19
CA ILE A 217 -30.42 -10.76 -3.10
C ILE A 217 -31.85 -10.17 -3.03
N LYS A 218 -32.06 -9.10 -2.24
CA LYS A 218 -33.36 -8.41 -2.17
C LYS A 218 -33.76 -7.84 -3.56
N ARG A 219 -32.80 -7.23 -4.27
CA ARG A 219 -33.04 -6.70 -5.62
C ARG A 219 -33.39 -7.83 -6.57
N LEU A 220 -32.68 -8.95 -6.53
CA LEU A 220 -32.96 -10.10 -7.37
C LEU A 220 -34.36 -10.69 -7.08
N ASN A 221 -34.74 -10.82 -5.81
CA ASN A 221 -36.07 -11.27 -5.43
C ASN A 221 -37.15 -10.36 -6.02
N MET A 222 -36.98 -9.04 -5.92
CA MET A 222 -37.89 -8.08 -6.53
C MET A 222 -37.99 -8.24 -8.05
N ASN A 223 -36.85 -8.29 -8.76
CA ASN A 223 -36.81 -8.47 -10.22
C ASN A 223 -37.43 -9.80 -10.68
N MET A 224 -37.22 -10.88 -9.92
CA MET A 224 -37.80 -12.19 -10.23
C MET A 224 -39.31 -12.22 -10.06
N ASN A 225 -39.87 -11.32 -9.25
CA ASN A 225 -41.32 -11.15 -9.02
C ASN A 225 -41.93 -9.98 -9.81
N GLY A 226 -41.35 -9.61 -10.95
CA GLY A 226 -41.93 -8.62 -11.89
C GLY A 226 -41.69 -7.18 -11.47
N ASP A 227 -40.58 -6.91 -10.74
CA ASP A 227 -40.21 -5.60 -10.19
C ASP A 227 -41.20 -5.03 -9.15
N ASP A 228 -42.00 -5.91 -8.52
CA ASP A 228 -42.90 -5.50 -7.44
C ASP A 228 -42.08 -5.14 -6.16
N PRO A 229 -42.18 -3.88 -5.68
CA PRO A 229 -41.46 -3.43 -4.48
C PRO A 229 -41.77 -4.24 -3.23
N ALA A 230 -42.93 -4.92 -3.13
CA ALA A 230 -43.28 -5.79 -2.00
C ALA A 230 -42.28 -6.97 -1.84
N PHE A 231 -41.59 -7.35 -2.92
CA PHE A 231 -40.58 -8.40 -2.93
C PHE A 231 -39.14 -7.88 -2.74
N TYR A 232 -38.93 -6.61 -2.44
CA TYR A 232 -37.60 -6.10 -2.03
C TYR A 232 -37.28 -6.56 -0.58
N ARG A 233 -37.14 -7.86 -0.42
CA ARG A 233 -36.88 -8.56 0.85
C ARG A 233 -36.05 -9.82 0.62
N ILE A 234 -35.49 -10.38 1.68
CA ILE A 234 -34.83 -11.67 1.60
C ILE A 234 -35.82 -12.74 1.17
N PRO A 235 -35.48 -13.67 0.25
CA PRO A 235 -36.32 -14.80 -0.16
C PRO A 235 -36.77 -15.65 1.02
N GLU A 236 -37.80 -16.49 0.81
CA GLU A 236 -38.36 -17.33 1.88
C GLU A 236 -37.56 -18.63 2.09
N THR A 237 -36.86 -19.09 1.05
CA THR A 237 -36.10 -20.35 1.08
C THR A 237 -34.64 -20.18 0.66
N ASP A 238 -33.77 -21.06 1.16
CA ASP A 238 -32.34 -21.10 0.82
C ASP A 238 -32.16 -21.42 -0.67
N GLU A 239 -33.06 -22.27 -1.24
CA GLU A 239 -33.05 -22.62 -2.65
C GLU A 239 -33.36 -21.42 -3.55
N GLU A 240 -34.32 -20.58 -3.18
CA GLU A 240 -34.61 -19.34 -3.94
C GLU A 240 -33.42 -18.39 -3.92
N ALA A 241 -32.84 -18.15 -2.72
CA ALA A 241 -31.69 -17.27 -2.56
C ALA A 241 -30.50 -17.74 -3.44
N SER A 242 -30.23 -19.05 -3.41
CA SER A 242 -29.16 -19.66 -4.17
C SER A 242 -29.37 -19.57 -5.69
N GLN A 243 -30.59 -19.84 -6.15
CA GLN A 243 -30.90 -19.78 -7.57
C GLN A 243 -30.92 -18.34 -8.11
N PHE A 244 -31.32 -17.37 -7.29
CA PHE A 244 -31.25 -15.96 -7.68
C PHE A 244 -29.80 -15.50 -7.80
N LEU A 245 -28.96 -15.86 -6.84
CA LEU A 245 -27.52 -15.56 -6.90
C LEU A 245 -26.88 -16.22 -8.14
N PHE A 246 -27.21 -17.49 -8.39
CA PHE A 246 -26.71 -18.23 -9.53
C PHE A 246 -27.12 -17.58 -10.88
N LEU A 247 -28.39 -17.16 -11.02
CA LEU A 247 -28.84 -16.40 -12.18
C LEU A 247 -28.08 -15.09 -12.36
N TYR A 248 -27.82 -14.40 -11.27
CA TYR A 248 -27.06 -13.16 -11.28
C TYR A 248 -25.64 -13.37 -11.76
N GLU A 249 -24.93 -14.37 -11.21
CA GLU A 249 -23.59 -14.75 -11.66
C GLU A 249 -23.54 -15.07 -13.15
N LEU A 250 -24.52 -15.80 -13.66
CA LEU A 250 -24.65 -16.12 -15.10
C LEU A 250 -24.88 -14.89 -15.98
N SER A 251 -25.40 -13.82 -15.42
CA SER A 251 -25.72 -12.58 -16.16
C SER A 251 -24.62 -11.52 -16.13
N LEU A 252 -23.57 -11.73 -15.31
CA LEU A 252 -22.48 -10.75 -15.12
C LEU A 252 -21.50 -10.78 -16.29
N GLY A 253 -21.13 -9.60 -16.76
CA GLY A 253 -20.13 -9.42 -17.82
C GLY A 253 -18.70 -9.71 -17.36
N TYR A 254 -17.79 -9.76 -18.31
CA TYR A 254 -16.36 -9.93 -18.03
C TYR A 254 -15.83 -8.89 -17.03
N GLY A 255 -15.10 -9.36 -16.01
CA GLY A 255 -14.55 -8.50 -14.97
C GLY A 255 -15.56 -7.99 -13.94
N MET A 256 -16.83 -8.39 -14.04
CA MET A 256 -17.89 -8.05 -13.09
C MET A 256 -18.25 -9.21 -12.16
N ASP A 257 -17.46 -10.28 -12.17
CA ASP A 257 -17.69 -11.46 -11.31
C ASP A 257 -17.68 -11.10 -9.81
N LEU A 258 -18.31 -11.93 -8.99
CA LEU A 258 -18.47 -11.70 -7.56
C LEU A 258 -17.25 -12.15 -6.74
N THR A 259 -16.12 -12.49 -7.35
CA THR A 259 -14.92 -12.99 -6.65
C THR A 259 -14.27 -11.96 -5.72
N ASP A 260 -14.63 -10.70 -5.84
CA ASP A 260 -14.27 -9.62 -4.91
C ASP A 260 -15.24 -9.49 -3.72
N GLN A 261 -16.39 -10.16 -3.74
CA GLN A 261 -17.45 -10.07 -2.72
C GLN A 261 -17.74 -11.39 -2.03
N ILE A 262 -17.48 -12.51 -2.69
CA ILE A 262 -17.81 -13.87 -2.23
C ILE A 262 -16.56 -14.74 -2.40
N ASN A 263 -16.21 -15.54 -1.38
CA ASN A 263 -15.12 -16.51 -1.50
C ASN A 263 -15.52 -17.74 -2.35
N VAL A 264 -14.56 -18.58 -2.69
CA VAL A 264 -14.76 -19.69 -3.66
C VAL A 264 -15.69 -20.77 -3.12
N ASP A 265 -15.59 -21.08 -1.83
CA ASP A 265 -16.43 -22.09 -1.14
C ASP A 265 -17.79 -21.54 -0.72
N ARG A 266 -18.05 -20.25 -1.00
CA ARG A 266 -19.29 -19.56 -0.66
C ARG A 266 -19.63 -19.64 0.85
N SER A 267 -18.60 -19.64 1.69
CA SER A 267 -18.78 -19.58 3.13
C SER A 267 -18.83 -18.16 3.66
N SER A 268 -18.23 -17.19 2.97
CA SER A 268 -18.14 -15.81 3.45
C SER A 268 -18.44 -14.76 2.38
N THR A 269 -18.94 -13.60 2.85
CA THR A 269 -19.17 -12.44 2.00
C THR A 269 -18.46 -11.21 2.55
N ARG A 270 -18.06 -10.31 1.64
CA ARG A 270 -17.54 -9.01 2.00
C ARG A 270 -18.67 -7.99 2.10
N ILE A 271 -18.78 -7.33 3.24
CA ILE A 271 -19.58 -6.11 3.40
C ILE A 271 -18.65 -4.92 3.42
N SER A 272 -18.95 -3.89 2.63
CA SER A 272 -18.16 -2.66 2.54
C SER A 272 -19.03 -1.49 2.99
N ALA A 273 -18.59 -0.80 4.04
CA ALA A 273 -19.22 0.41 4.53
C ALA A 273 -18.37 1.63 4.09
N PHE A 274 -18.94 2.44 3.22
CA PHE A 274 -18.32 3.66 2.71
C PHE A 274 -18.60 4.78 3.71
N VAL A 275 -17.53 5.35 4.22
CA VAL A 275 -17.57 6.36 5.29
C VAL A 275 -17.24 7.70 4.68
N ASP A 276 -18.03 8.73 4.99
CA ASP A 276 -17.70 10.11 4.68
C ASP A 276 -16.42 10.53 5.38
N TYR A 277 -15.97 11.76 5.13
CA TYR A 277 -14.76 12.24 5.81
C TYR A 277 -14.86 12.00 7.32
N ALA A 278 -13.97 11.16 7.85
CA ALA A 278 -13.94 10.82 9.26
C ALA A 278 -12.49 10.80 9.79
N THR A 279 -12.34 11.32 10.98
CA THR A 279 -11.06 11.31 11.69
C THR A 279 -10.69 9.91 12.17
N THR A 280 -9.41 9.65 12.41
CA THR A 280 -8.92 8.39 13.01
C THR A 280 -9.72 7.99 14.26
N ARG A 281 -10.08 8.96 15.12
CA ARG A 281 -10.86 8.71 16.33
C ARG A 281 -12.29 8.26 16.02
N GLN A 282 -12.93 8.89 15.04
CA GLN A 282 -14.30 8.54 14.62
C GLN A 282 -14.33 7.14 14.00
N LEU A 283 -13.37 6.82 13.13
CA LEU A 283 -13.25 5.49 12.52
C LEU A 283 -13.08 4.38 13.57
N LEU A 284 -12.22 4.59 14.56
CA LEU A 284 -12.04 3.64 15.67
C LEU A 284 -13.30 3.52 16.56
N ALA A 285 -14.01 4.63 16.77
CA ALA A 285 -15.26 4.63 17.53
C ALA A 285 -16.37 3.90 16.77
N LEU A 286 -16.43 4.09 15.45
CA LEU A 286 -17.37 3.40 14.57
C LEU A 286 -17.11 1.90 14.57
N ASP A 287 -15.85 1.47 14.36
CA ASP A 287 -15.51 0.05 14.44
C ASP A 287 -15.91 -0.56 15.79
N LYS A 288 -15.63 0.12 16.89
CA LYS A 288 -16.04 -0.36 18.21
C LYS A 288 -17.57 -0.54 18.34
N LYS A 289 -18.37 0.36 17.76
CA LYS A 289 -19.84 0.20 17.73
C LYS A 289 -20.25 -1.01 16.90
N ILE A 290 -19.60 -1.25 15.78
CA ILE A 290 -19.86 -2.39 14.89
C ILE A 290 -19.49 -3.70 15.59
N GLN A 291 -18.33 -3.76 16.27
CA GLN A 291 -17.94 -4.94 17.06
C GLN A 291 -18.94 -5.24 18.20
N LEU A 292 -19.46 -4.21 18.87
CA LEU A 292 -20.50 -4.38 19.90
C LEU A 292 -21.83 -4.86 19.30
N TRP A 293 -22.17 -4.41 18.10
CA TRP A 293 -23.34 -4.92 17.40
C TRP A 293 -23.22 -6.43 17.11
N PHE A 294 -22.05 -6.88 16.61
CA PHE A 294 -21.79 -8.30 16.42
C PHE A 294 -21.94 -9.08 17.74
N ASP A 295 -21.31 -8.61 18.82
CA ASP A 295 -21.37 -9.28 20.12
C ASP A 295 -22.82 -9.48 20.63
N ASN A 296 -23.72 -8.53 20.33
CA ASN A 296 -25.10 -8.54 20.82
C ASN A 296 -26.09 -9.26 19.88
N ASN A 297 -25.85 -9.25 18.56
CA ASN A 297 -26.85 -9.68 17.57
C ASN A 297 -26.42 -10.89 16.73
N ALA A 298 -25.11 -11.07 16.48
CA ALA A 298 -24.60 -12.14 15.63
C ALA A 298 -23.15 -12.49 16.02
N PRO A 299 -22.90 -13.00 17.25
CA PRO A 299 -21.53 -13.27 17.72
C PRO A 299 -20.81 -14.32 16.88
N GLU A 300 -21.54 -15.26 16.28
CA GLU A 300 -21.00 -16.28 15.38
C GLU A 300 -20.52 -15.73 14.04
N LEU A 301 -20.99 -14.56 13.63
CA LEU A 301 -20.59 -13.86 12.40
C LEU A 301 -19.57 -12.74 12.67
N LYS A 302 -19.09 -12.62 13.91
CA LYS A 302 -18.18 -11.54 14.29
C LYS A 302 -16.91 -11.56 13.46
N SER A 303 -16.65 -10.45 12.77
CA SER A 303 -15.49 -10.26 11.91
C SER A 303 -14.69 -9.02 12.32
N PRO A 304 -13.36 -9.10 12.33
CA PRO A 304 -12.54 -7.90 12.47
C PRO A 304 -12.68 -7.02 11.25
N VAL A 305 -12.61 -5.71 11.46
CA VAL A 305 -12.53 -4.76 10.36
C VAL A 305 -11.22 -4.92 9.60
N THR A 306 -11.27 -4.73 8.29
CA THR A 306 -10.13 -4.75 7.38
C THR A 306 -10.24 -3.63 6.36
N GLY A 307 -9.35 -3.63 5.36
CA GLY A 307 -9.33 -2.62 4.30
C GLY A 307 -8.27 -1.55 4.51
N GLN A 308 -8.02 -0.79 3.44
CA GLN A 308 -6.96 0.21 3.39
C GLN A 308 -7.14 1.31 4.45
N THR A 309 -8.35 1.83 4.59
CA THR A 309 -8.70 2.87 5.57
C THR A 309 -8.38 2.40 7.00
N HIS A 310 -8.75 1.16 7.35
CA HIS A 310 -8.45 0.62 8.68
C HIS A 310 -6.96 0.48 8.93
N VAL A 311 -6.18 0.02 7.94
CA VAL A 311 -4.71 -0.11 8.06
C VAL A 311 -4.08 1.24 8.36
N TYR A 312 -4.42 2.31 7.62
CA TYR A 312 -3.91 3.66 7.89
C TYR A 312 -4.36 4.20 9.25
N THR A 313 -5.63 3.98 9.60
CA THR A 313 -6.17 4.35 10.91
C THR A 313 -5.37 3.70 12.06
N MET A 314 -5.07 2.41 11.95
CA MET A 314 -4.31 1.67 12.96
C MET A 314 -2.84 2.06 13.01
N ILE A 315 -2.22 2.36 11.85
CA ILE A 315 -0.85 2.90 11.80
C ILE A 315 -0.81 4.22 12.57
N SER A 316 -1.69 5.17 12.24
CA SER A 316 -1.72 6.47 12.91
C SER A 316 -1.98 6.34 14.41
N ALA A 317 -2.93 5.50 14.82
CA ALA A 317 -3.28 5.30 16.21
C ALA A 317 -2.15 4.67 17.06
N ARG A 318 -1.31 3.83 16.46
CA ARG A 318 -0.22 3.11 17.16
C ARG A 318 1.12 3.82 17.04
N ASP A 319 1.39 4.49 15.91
CA ASP A 319 2.72 5.06 15.64
C ASP A 319 3.00 6.29 16.50
N VAL A 320 2.00 7.15 16.70
CA VAL A 320 2.18 8.38 17.52
C VAL A 320 2.65 8.08 18.95
N PRO A 321 2.02 7.17 19.71
CA PRO A 321 2.51 6.79 21.04
C PRO A 321 3.90 6.14 20.99
N SER A 322 4.19 5.31 20.01
CA SER A 322 5.49 4.65 19.85
C SER A 322 6.59 5.67 19.56
N MET A 323 6.30 6.68 18.72
CA MET A 323 7.22 7.78 18.45
C MET A 323 7.51 8.62 19.68
N LEU A 324 6.51 8.87 20.53
CA LEU A 324 6.70 9.60 21.77
C LEU A 324 7.63 8.84 22.74
N GLN A 325 7.50 7.51 22.82
CA GLN A 325 8.41 6.65 23.59
C GLN A 325 9.84 6.71 23.03
N GLY A 326 10.01 6.55 21.71
CA GLY A 326 11.30 6.65 21.03
C GLY A 326 11.97 7.99 21.23
N THR A 327 11.22 9.08 21.13
CA THR A 327 11.70 10.44 21.35
C THR A 327 12.15 10.66 22.82
N THR A 328 11.39 10.14 23.78
CA THR A 328 11.73 10.22 25.19
C THR A 328 13.04 9.50 25.49
N LEU A 329 13.21 8.30 24.95
CA LEU A 329 14.46 7.54 25.07
C LEU A 329 15.64 8.27 24.41
N ALA A 330 15.43 8.82 23.20
CA ALA A 330 16.46 9.59 22.51
C ALA A 330 16.90 10.81 23.37
N LEU A 331 15.95 11.53 23.95
CA LEU A 331 16.23 12.67 24.83
C LEU A 331 17.09 12.26 26.04
N ILE A 332 16.79 11.11 26.66
CA ILE A 332 17.57 10.56 27.77
C ILE A 332 19.02 10.21 27.32
N PHE A 333 19.13 9.49 26.17
CA PHE A 333 20.47 9.12 25.66
C PHE A 333 21.29 10.33 25.23
N ILE A 334 20.70 11.29 24.53
CA ILE A 334 21.35 12.53 24.12
C ILE A 334 21.85 13.30 25.35
N SER A 335 21.02 13.43 26.40
CA SER A 335 21.38 14.11 27.63
C SER A 335 22.49 13.39 28.37
N PHE A 336 22.49 12.08 28.33
CA PHE A 336 23.56 11.27 28.89
C PHE A 336 24.89 11.49 28.13
N VAL A 337 24.87 11.54 26.81
CA VAL A 337 26.06 11.86 25.99
C VAL A 337 26.60 13.25 26.34
N ILE A 338 25.74 14.26 26.44
CA ILE A 338 26.14 15.63 26.81
C ILE A 338 26.73 15.64 28.23
N PHE A 339 26.13 14.93 29.18
CA PHE A 339 26.66 14.78 30.52
C PHE A 339 28.07 14.19 30.53
N LEU A 340 28.32 13.09 29.81
CA LEU A 340 29.62 12.46 29.69
C LEU A 340 30.69 13.42 29.18
N VAL A 341 30.35 14.19 28.14
CA VAL A 341 31.26 15.11 27.47
C VAL A 341 31.57 16.33 28.34
N LEU A 342 30.55 16.94 28.94
CA LEU A 342 30.72 18.10 29.83
C LEU A 342 31.31 17.72 31.18
N ARG A 343 31.26 16.43 31.55
CA ARG A 343 31.64 15.91 32.86
C ARG A 343 31.02 16.69 34.02
N ASN A 344 29.82 17.18 33.83
CA ASN A 344 29.07 17.99 34.77
C ASN A 344 27.56 17.70 34.66
N LEU A 345 27.03 16.97 35.66
CA LEU A 345 25.62 16.56 35.68
C LEU A 345 24.66 17.75 35.65
N LYS A 346 25.00 18.86 36.29
CA LYS A 346 24.16 20.06 36.30
C LYS A 346 24.04 20.66 34.91
N LEU A 347 25.16 20.79 34.19
CA LEU A 347 25.14 21.30 32.81
C LEU A 347 24.47 20.33 31.85
N GLY A 348 24.62 19.01 32.04
CA GLY A 348 23.91 18.00 31.27
C GLY A 348 22.39 18.09 31.46
N LEU A 349 21.90 18.25 32.70
CA LEU A 349 20.47 18.43 32.97
C LEU A 349 19.94 19.79 32.44
N VAL A 350 20.74 20.84 32.53
CA VAL A 350 20.37 22.17 32.01
C VAL A 350 20.23 22.15 30.50
N SER A 351 21.00 21.32 29.77
CA SER A 351 20.90 21.22 28.31
C SER A 351 19.57 20.62 27.84
N LEU A 352 18.86 19.87 28.69
CA LEU A 352 17.50 19.39 28.35
C LEU A 352 16.53 20.52 28.06
N VAL A 353 16.64 21.62 28.80
CA VAL A 353 15.68 22.74 28.69
C VAL A 353 15.73 23.39 27.31
N PRO A 354 16.87 23.92 26.79
CA PRO A 354 16.93 24.51 25.47
C PRO A 354 16.66 23.52 24.33
N ASN A 355 16.87 22.23 24.54
CA ASN A 355 16.62 21.21 23.51
C ASN A 355 15.13 20.83 23.38
N LEU A 356 14.35 20.94 24.46
CA LEU A 356 12.91 20.61 24.43
C LEU A 356 12.04 21.81 24.06
N LEU A 357 12.43 23.03 24.48
CA LEU A 357 11.62 24.23 24.31
C LEU A 357 11.29 24.54 22.83
N PRO A 358 12.23 24.43 21.85
CA PRO A 358 11.93 24.67 20.44
C PRO A 358 10.83 23.77 19.90
N ALA A 359 10.83 22.50 20.28
CA ALA A 359 9.78 21.57 19.87
C ALA A 359 8.41 21.96 20.46
N LEU A 360 8.37 22.31 21.75
CA LEU A 360 7.13 22.80 22.39
C LEU A 360 6.58 24.06 21.72
N MET A 361 7.45 25.02 21.39
CA MET A 361 7.06 26.26 20.69
C MET A 361 6.64 25.96 19.26
N GLY A 362 7.35 25.10 18.54
CA GLY A 362 7.07 24.72 17.18
C GLY A 362 5.71 24.03 17.04
N PHE A 363 5.45 23.01 17.86
CA PHE A 363 4.16 22.33 17.90
C PHE A 363 3.04 23.24 18.37
N GLY A 364 3.30 24.14 19.32
CA GLY A 364 2.31 25.11 19.74
C GLY A 364 1.92 26.09 18.64
N LEU A 365 2.90 26.65 17.91
CA LEU A 365 2.63 27.47 16.75
C LEU A 365 1.89 26.69 15.65
N TRP A 366 2.27 25.43 15.42
CA TRP A 366 1.59 24.54 14.49
C TRP A 366 0.12 24.30 14.87
N GLY A 367 -0.14 24.13 16.16
CA GLY A 367 -1.50 24.02 16.69
C GLY A 367 -2.38 25.25 16.36
N TYR A 368 -1.80 26.46 16.42
CA TYR A 368 -2.51 27.68 16.04
C TYR A 368 -2.69 27.85 14.51
N MET A 369 -1.71 27.39 13.72
CA MET A 369 -1.72 27.62 12.26
C MET A 369 -2.48 26.55 11.50
N VAL A 370 -2.32 25.27 11.89
CA VAL A 370 -2.80 24.10 11.14
C VAL A 370 -3.77 23.28 11.97
N GLY A 371 -3.49 23.07 13.24
CA GLY A 371 -4.35 22.33 14.18
C GLY A 371 -4.28 20.81 14.08
N ASN A 372 -3.80 20.23 12.95
CA ASN A 372 -3.75 18.79 12.75
C ASN A 372 -2.31 18.28 12.84
N VAL A 373 -2.11 17.16 13.51
CA VAL A 373 -0.84 16.41 13.53
C VAL A 373 -1.04 15.07 12.83
N THR A 374 -0.46 14.99 11.64
CA THR A 374 -0.42 13.78 10.83
C THR A 374 0.72 12.85 11.29
N LEU A 375 0.74 11.64 10.76
CA LEU A 375 1.82 10.69 11.00
C LEU A 375 3.21 11.29 10.68
N ALA A 376 3.31 12.02 9.57
CA ALA A 376 4.56 12.69 9.16
C ALA A 376 5.00 13.80 10.12
N VAL A 377 4.07 14.55 10.68
CA VAL A 377 4.33 15.61 11.65
C VAL A 377 4.80 15.03 12.99
N SER A 378 4.31 13.84 13.38
CA SER A 378 4.65 13.19 14.65
C SER A 378 6.14 12.85 14.81
N ILE A 379 6.84 12.58 13.70
CA ILE A 379 8.28 12.24 13.72
C ILE A 379 9.19 13.47 13.83
N VAL A 380 8.65 14.68 13.63
CA VAL A 380 9.46 15.92 13.62
C VAL A 380 10.16 16.15 14.96
N VAL A 381 9.53 15.80 16.09
CA VAL A 381 10.15 15.93 17.42
C VAL A 381 11.44 15.12 17.50
N ALA A 382 11.38 13.86 17.07
CA ALA A 382 12.54 12.95 17.10
C ALA A 382 13.67 13.45 16.19
N MET A 383 13.33 13.90 14.99
CA MET A 383 14.28 14.44 14.00
C MET A 383 14.93 15.73 14.49
N THR A 384 14.11 16.69 14.92
CA THR A 384 14.59 18.02 15.32
C THR A 384 15.39 17.98 16.61
N LEU A 385 15.04 17.06 17.53
CA LEU A 385 15.80 16.89 18.76
C LEU A 385 17.29 16.59 18.49
N GLY A 386 17.58 15.70 17.52
CA GLY A 386 18.96 15.40 17.13
C GLY A 386 19.70 16.57 16.51
N ILE A 387 18.99 17.45 15.79
CA ILE A 387 19.57 18.60 15.09
C ILE A 387 19.76 19.79 16.03
N VAL A 388 18.76 20.09 16.86
CA VAL A 388 18.78 21.23 17.79
C VAL A 388 19.90 21.12 18.82
N VAL A 389 20.20 19.89 19.25
CA VAL A 389 21.28 19.62 20.22
C VAL A 389 22.66 20.06 19.72
N ASP A 390 22.89 20.06 18.40
CA ASP A 390 24.16 20.50 17.79
C ASP A 390 24.54 21.92 18.24
N ASP A 391 23.65 22.87 18.05
CA ASP A 391 23.89 24.28 18.41
C ASP A 391 24.10 24.45 19.92
N THR A 392 23.24 23.84 20.72
CA THR A 392 23.36 23.86 22.21
C THR A 392 24.70 23.29 22.69
N VAL A 393 25.14 22.14 22.13
CA VAL A 393 26.40 21.49 22.51
C VAL A 393 27.61 22.37 22.21
N HIS A 394 27.67 22.91 21.00
CA HIS A 394 28.75 23.80 20.55
C HIS A 394 28.86 25.04 21.46
N PHE A 395 27.74 25.67 21.78
CA PHE A 395 27.71 26.83 22.65
C PHE A 395 28.17 26.49 24.11
N MET A 396 27.61 25.39 24.67
CA MET A 396 27.92 24.96 26.03
C MET A 396 29.34 24.49 26.18
N LEU A 397 29.94 23.81 25.19
CA LEU A 397 31.36 23.42 25.23
C LEU A 397 32.30 24.64 25.30
N LYS A 398 32.04 25.68 24.47
CA LYS A 398 32.85 26.90 24.52
C LYS A 398 32.65 27.70 25.80
N TYR A 399 31.43 27.74 26.32
CA TYR A 399 31.15 28.32 27.62
C TYR A 399 31.91 27.58 28.73
N ALA A 400 31.83 26.25 28.78
CA ALA A 400 32.50 25.43 29.78
C ALA A 400 34.03 25.52 29.69
N ASP A 401 34.60 25.59 28.48
CA ASP A 401 36.05 25.79 28.28
C ASP A 401 36.49 27.14 28.82
N ALA A 402 35.78 28.21 28.55
CA ALA A 402 36.09 29.55 29.10
C ALA A 402 35.96 29.59 30.61
N ARG A 403 34.98 28.90 31.21
CA ARG A 403 34.84 28.75 32.65
C ARG A 403 36.02 27.99 33.29
N LYS A 404 36.49 26.91 32.63
CA LYS A 404 37.68 26.15 33.07
C LYS A 404 38.95 27.00 33.07
N ARG A 405 39.05 27.96 32.17
CA ARG A 405 40.15 28.96 32.09
C ARG A 405 40.01 30.12 33.09
N GLY A 406 39.04 30.04 34.00
CA GLY A 406 38.87 31.05 35.08
C GLY A 406 38.10 32.31 34.66
N LYS A 407 37.51 32.40 33.47
CA LYS A 407 36.72 33.54 33.05
C LYS A 407 35.43 33.66 33.86
N SER A 408 34.88 34.87 33.99
CA SER A 408 33.57 35.12 34.58
C SER A 408 32.46 34.46 33.72
N ALA A 409 31.23 34.29 34.25
CA ALA A 409 30.14 33.73 33.51
C ALA A 409 29.81 34.60 32.28
N GLU A 410 29.80 35.92 32.44
CA GLU A 410 29.58 36.93 31.39
C GLU A 410 30.69 36.87 30.33
N ASP A 411 31.97 36.81 30.73
CA ASP A 411 33.08 36.68 29.78
C ASP A 411 33.10 35.37 29.04
N SER A 412 32.59 34.31 29.69
CA SER A 412 32.41 32.99 29.03
C SER A 412 31.31 33.00 27.98
N VAL A 413 30.22 33.73 28.20
CA VAL A 413 29.18 33.96 27.21
C VAL A 413 29.72 34.80 26.04
N ARG A 414 30.48 35.89 26.32
CA ARG A 414 31.14 36.65 25.26
C ARG A 414 32.05 35.80 24.39
N TYR A 415 32.84 34.95 25.04
CA TYR A 415 33.74 34.03 24.35
C TYR A 415 32.99 33.04 23.48
N ALA A 416 31.88 32.46 23.98
CA ALA A 416 31.06 31.56 23.20
C ALA A 416 30.45 32.22 21.96
N PHE A 417 29.82 33.40 22.11
CA PHE A 417 29.31 34.18 20.98
C PHE A 417 30.38 34.49 19.94
N LYS A 418 31.55 34.94 20.36
CA LYS A 418 32.68 35.27 19.48
C LYS A 418 33.25 34.02 18.79
N SER A 419 33.25 32.87 19.46
CA SER A 419 33.89 31.64 18.96
C SER A 419 33.02 30.86 18.02
N VAL A 420 31.72 30.67 18.33
CA VAL A 420 30.80 29.79 17.59
C VAL A 420 29.55 30.49 17.08
N GLY A 421 29.21 31.70 17.57
CA GLY A 421 27.94 32.36 17.19
C GLY A 421 27.74 32.53 15.70
N MET A 422 28.79 32.88 14.95
CA MET A 422 28.73 32.99 13.48
C MET A 422 28.43 31.62 12.83
N ALA A 423 29.10 30.57 13.26
CA ALA A 423 28.91 29.24 12.71
C ALA A 423 27.48 28.77 12.97
N LEU A 424 26.99 28.87 14.20
CA LEU A 424 25.62 28.53 14.61
C LEU A 424 24.57 29.29 13.79
N THR A 425 24.78 30.60 13.58
CA THR A 425 23.84 31.38 12.74
C THR A 425 23.78 30.88 11.31
N VAL A 426 24.93 30.60 10.68
CA VAL A 426 25.01 30.17 9.30
C VAL A 426 24.43 28.76 9.14
N THR A 427 24.73 27.85 10.06
CA THR A 427 24.23 26.48 10.03
C THR A 427 22.73 26.44 10.21
N SER A 428 22.21 27.08 11.28
CA SER A 428 20.77 27.07 11.57
C SER A 428 19.97 27.79 10.49
N LEU A 429 20.46 28.94 9.97
CA LEU A 429 19.77 29.64 8.87
C LEU A 429 19.78 28.82 7.58
N GLY A 430 20.90 28.14 7.28
CA GLY A 430 20.99 27.24 6.12
C GLY A 430 20.01 26.08 6.23
N LEU A 431 19.86 25.49 7.41
CA LEU A 431 18.89 24.43 7.70
C LEU A 431 17.44 24.94 7.56
N VAL A 432 17.13 26.10 8.18
CA VAL A 432 15.79 26.70 8.10
C VAL A 432 15.40 26.97 6.65
N ILE A 433 16.30 27.58 5.85
CA ILE A 433 16.05 27.83 4.42
C ILE A 433 15.88 26.52 3.66
N GLY A 434 16.73 25.53 3.88
CA GLY A 434 16.65 24.22 3.22
C GLY A 434 15.32 23.51 3.50
N PHE A 435 14.86 23.49 4.74
CA PHE A 435 13.56 22.92 5.10
C PHE A 435 12.38 23.80 4.62
N ALA A 436 12.53 25.12 4.63
CA ALA A 436 11.48 26.01 4.07
C ALA A 436 11.27 25.79 2.56
N ILE A 437 12.34 25.52 1.80
CA ILE A 437 12.25 25.13 0.39
C ILE A 437 11.54 23.78 0.23
N LEU A 438 11.93 22.77 1.02
CA LEU A 438 11.26 21.47 1.03
C LEU A 438 9.78 21.59 1.44
N GLY A 439 9.46 22.55 2.29
CA GLY A 439 8.11 22.90 2.72
C GLY A 439 7.20 23.48 1.62
N GLN A 440 7.72 23.67 0.39
CA GLN A 440 6.92 24.01 -0.80
C GLN A 440 6.48 22.76 -1.59
N SER A 441 6.75 21.56 -1.08
CA SER A 441 6.35 20.31 -1.72
C SER A 441 4.83 20.23 -1.87
N GLY A 442 4.35 19.81 -3.04
CA GLY A 442 2.93 19.46 -3.27
C GLY A 442 2.50 18.16 -2.58
N PHE A 443 3.43 17.42 -1.97
CA PHE A 443 3.14 16.23 -1.17
C PHE A 443 3.13 16.60 0.32
N ALA A 444 1.95 16.56 0.95
CA ALA A 444 1.72 17.07 2.32
C ALA A 444 2.64 16.43 3.36
N VAL A 445 2.95 15.15 3.24
CA VAL A 445 3.89 14.44 4.14
C VAL A 445 5.24 15.16 4.21
N ASN A 446 5.80 15.54 3.06
CA ASN A 446 7.07 16.27 2.98
C ASN A 446 6.91 17.74 3.38
N ARG A 447 5.83 18.39 2.92
CA ARG A 447 5.53 19.80 3.18
C ARG A 447 5.40 20.07 4.67
N ASP A 448 4.50 19.34 5.35
CA ASP A 448 4.16 19.60 6.75
C ASP A 448 5.32 19.25 7.69
N MET A 449 5.99 18.12 7.41
CA MET A 449 7.21 17.74 8.12
C MET A 449 8.30 18.80 7.99
N ALA A 450 8.53 19.32 6.78
CA ALA A 450 9.57 20.28 6.52
C ALA A 450 9.24 21.68 7.10
N GLN A 451 8.00 22.13 6.99
CA GLN A 451 7.55 23.41 7.56
C GLN A 451 7.69 23.41 9.08
N LEU A 452 7.19 22.38 9.76
CA LEU A 452 7.34 22.29 11.22
C LEU A 452 8.79 22.15 11.64
N THR A 453 9.63 21.43 10.88
CA THR A 453 11.07 21.35 11.12
C THR A 453 11.73 22.72 11.00
N ALA A 454 11.44 23.48 9.95
CA ALA A 454 11.96 24.85 9.77
C ALA A 454 11.56 25.77 10.93
N ILE A 455 10.29 25.73 11.34
CA ILE A 455 9.76 26.50 12.48
C ILE A 455 10.52 26.12 13.77
N THR A 456 10.67 24.83 14.03
CA THR A 456 11.34 24.33 15.23
C THR A 456 12.81 24.73 15.27
N LEU A 457 13.52 24.67 14.14
CA LEU A 457 14.91 25.10 14.04
C LEU A 457 15.08 26.62 14.22
N ALA A 458 14.13 27.42 13.70
CA ALA A 458 14.11 28.85 13.95
C ALA A 458 13.94 29.19 15.45
N PHE A 459 13.04 28.47 16.12
CA PHE A 459 12.89 28.59 17.58
C PHE A 459 14.12 28.07 18.35
N ALA A 460 14.83 27.05 17.84
CA ALA A 460 16.07 26.58 18.44
C ALA A 460 17.13 27.67 18.47
N LEU A 461 17.37 28.33 17.34
CA LEU A 461 18.30 29.45 17.25
C LEU A 461 17.90 30.61 18.20
N PHE A 462 16.59 30.89 18.28
CA PHE A 462 16.05 31.88 19.22
C PHE A 462 16.33 31.52 20.67
N VAL A 463 16.09 30.28 21.07
CA VAL A 463 16.29 29.77 22.45
C VAL A 463 17.79 29.73 22.78
N ASP A 464 18.65 29.26 21.88
CA ASP A 464 20.07 29.11 22.10
C ASP A 464 20.78 30.47 22.23
N PHE A 465 20.32 31.51 21.56
CA PHE A 465 20.94 32.82 21.65
C PHE A 465 20.34 33.72 22.72
N LEU A 466 19.05 33.65 22.99
CA LEU A 466 18.38 34.59 23.87
C LEU A 466 18.02 34.00 25.25
N PHE A 467 17.84 32.70 25.37
CA PHE A 467 17.44 32.05 26.62
C PHE A 467 18.57 31.26 27.30
N LEU A 468 19.32 30.46 26.55
CA LEU A 468 20.40 29.63 27.11
C LEU A 468 21.52 30.46 27.80
N PRO A 469 22.05 31.56 27.20
CA PRO A 469 23.14 32.31 27.86
C PRO A 469 22.70 32.98 29.16
N PRO A 470 21.56 33.67 29.27
CA PRO A 470 21.04 34.17 30.55
C PRO A 470 20.84 33.08 31.59
N LEU A 471 20.34 31.88 31.17
CA LEU A 471 20.15 30.74 32.05
C LEU A 471 21.48 30.24 32.61
N LEU A 472 22.54 30.15 31.79
CA LEU A 472 23.88 29.74 32.22
C LEU A 472 24.48 30.75 33.23
N ILE A 473 24.35 32.06 32.99
CA ILE A 473 24.81 33.09 33.91
C ILE A 473 24.06 33.01 35.25
N PHE A 474 22.74 32.82 35.20
CA PHE A 474 21.91 32.71 36.40
C PHE A 474 22.31 31.51 37.26
N LEU A 475 22.47 30.35 36.62
CA LEU A 475 22.86 29.11 37.34
C LEU A 475 24.27 29.15 37.91
N ASP A 476 25.20 29.84 37.23
CA ASP A 476 26.57 30.01 37.75
C ASP A 476 26.60 30.94 38.97
N ARG A 477 25.79 32.01 38.98
CA ARG A 477 25.63 32.88 40.16
C ARG A 477 24.99 32.13 41.36
N MET A 478 24.02 31.25 41.11
CA MET A 478 23.45 30.38 42.15
C MET A 478 24.47 29.41 42.71
N LYS A 479 25.45 28.95 41.90
CA LYS A 479 26.51 28.04 42.32
C LYS A 479 27.54 28.75 43.26
N GLN A 480 27.76 30.02 43.07
CA GLN A 480 28.64 30.82 43.97
C GLN A 480 28.04 31.03 45.35
N MET A 481 26.71 30.82 45.49
CA MET A 481 26.04 30.91 46.81
C MET A 481 25.92 29.59 47.58
N LYS A 482 26.37 28.42 47.05
CA LYS A 482 26.34 27.13 47.76
C LYS A 482 27.61 26.30 47.52
N ILE A 483 28.27 25.90 48.60
CA ILE A 483 29.50 25.13 48.70
C ILE A 483 29.21 23.60 48.63
N SER A 484 30.10 22.92 47.89
CA SER A 484 30.60 21.54 48.10
C SER A 484 29.64 20.33 48.19
N THR A 485 29.81 19.41 47.29
CA THR A 485 30.26 18.00 47.53
C THR A 485 30.39 17.21 46.23
N THR A 486 31.51 16.49 46.10
CA THR A 486 31.82 15.45 45.11
C THR A 486 31.13 14.12 45.46
N PRO A 487 30.85 13.17 44.58
CA PRO A 487 31.86 12.21 44.15
C PRO A 487 31.78 11.65 42.72
N ALA A 488 32.90 11.06 42.35
CA ALA A 488 33.11 10.27 41.14
C ALA A 488 32.58 8.83 41.32
N ALA A 489 32.17 8.24 40.24
CA ALA A 489 32.29 6.85 39.84
C ALA A 489 31.04 6.40 39.06
N LEU A 490 31.18 6.26 37.78
CA LEU A 490 30.49 5.31 36.90
C LEU A 490 30.82 5.63 35.43
N ALA A 491 32.08 5.34 35.12
CA ALA A 491 32.49 5.33 33.70
C ALA A 491 33.02 3.93 33.41
N GLY A 492 32.30 3.18 32.66
CA GLY A 492 32.81 1.91 32.14
C GLY A 492 31.73 0.86 31.89
N LEU A 493 30.92 1.07 30.89
CA LEU A 493 30.14 -0.02 30.29
C LEU A 493 29.34 0.56 29.12
N PHE A 494 29.98 0.80 28.00
CA PHE A 494 29.28 0.88 26.70
C PHE A 494 30.31 1.04 25.58
N LEU A 495 31.01 -0.06 25.29
CA LEU A 495 31.77 -0.17 24.06
C LEU A 495 31.75 -1.63 23.57
N ALA A 496 30.60 -2.13 23.21
CA ALA A 496 30.51 -3.35 22.41
C ALA A 496 29.11 -3.49 21.84
N GLY A 497 28.96 -3.32 20.57
CA GLY A 497 27.72 -3.65 19.89
C GLY A 497 27.36 -2.80 18.66
N LEU A 498 28.30 -2.60 17.76
CA LEU A 498 27.96 -2.11 16.42
C LEU A 498 28.94 -2.70 15.41
N LEU A 499 28.63 -3.85 14.91
CA LEU A 499 29.15 -4.35 13.63
C LEU A 499 28.24 -5.48 13.16
N SER A 500 27.48 -5.20 12.15
CA SER A 500 27.19 -6.12 11.04
C SER A 500 25.84 -5.78 10.39
N LEU A 501 25.76 -5.43 9.26
CA LEU A 501 25.40 -6.06 8.01
C LEU A 501 25.08 -5.05 6.93
N GLY A 502 25.85 -5.11 5.91
CA GLY A 502 25.58 -4.49 4.62
C GLY A 502 25.25 -5.57 3.58
N ILE A 503 24.83 -5.09 2.44
CA ILE A 503 24.88 -5.71 1.09
C ILE A 503 23.69 -6.61 0.72
N LEU A 504 22.86 -6.19 -0.19
CA LEU A 504 22.89 -6.64 -1.58
C LEU A 504 21.90 -5.86 -2.44
N ALA A 505 22.42 -5.43 -3.57
CA ALA A 505 21.75 -4.66 -4.59
C ALA A 505 21.46 -5.52 -5.83
N ALA A 506 20.63 -4.97 -6.66
CA ALA A 506 20.75 -4.93 -8.13
C ALA A 506 19.93 -5.90 -8.99
N THR A 507 19.30 -5.23 -9.87
CA THR A 507 19.07 -5.47 -11.32
C THR A 507 17.87 -6.30 -11.74
N LEU A 508 17.06 -5.72 -12.62
CA LEU A 508 17.02 -5.99 -14.06
C LEU A 508 15.86 -5.23 -14.74
N LEU A 509 16.18 -4.70 -15.91
CA LEU A 509 15.27 -4.03 -16.84
C LEU A 509 14.62 -5.03 -17.79
N PRO A 510 13.42 -4.80 -18.33
CA PRO A 510 12.86 -5.60 -19.40
C PRO A 510 13.05 -4.97 -20.77
N ALA A 511 13.23 -5.84 -21.77
CA ALA A 511 13.31 -5.52 -23.18
C ALA A 511 11.92 -5.43 -23.81
N GLY A 512 11.76 -4.57 -24.80
CA GLY A 512 10.50 -4.34 -25.49
C GLY A 512 10.24 -5.31 -26.64
N ASP A 513 8.95 -5.50 -26.91
CA ASP A 513 8.44 -6.32 -27.98
C ASP A 513 8.10 -5.51 -29.23
N ALA A 514 8.46 -6.09 -30.39
CA ALA A 514 8.12 -5.58 -31.70
C ALA A 514 6.81 -6.21 -32.21
N ARG A 515 5.93 -5.39 -32.74
CA ARG A 515 4.70 -5.80 -33.44
C ARG A 515 5.02 -6.27 -34.86
N ALA A 516 4.46 -7.41 -35.24
CA ALA A 516 4.38 -7.88 -36.62
C ALA A 516 2.91 -7.92 -37.06
N ASP A 517 2.65 -7.40 -38.26
CA ASP A 517 1.36 -7.27 -38.88
C ASP A 517 0.82 -8.59 -39.45
N ASP A 518 -0.48 -8.60 -39.56
CA ASP A 518 -1.49 -9.58 -39.80
C ASP A 518 -1.46 -10.24 -41.18
N ILE A 519 -1.25 -11.55 -41.30
CA ILE A 519 -1.73 -12.36 -42.44
C ILE A 519 -1.89 -13.81 -41.96
N SER A 520 -3.11 -14.40 -42.07
CA SER A 520 -3.34 -15.84 -41.96
C SER A 520 -2.42 -16.60 -42.90
N ASN A 521 -1.65 -17.57 -42.39
CA ASN A 521 -0.89 -18.39 -43.30
C ASN A 521 -1.66 -19.69 -43.64
N PRO A 522 -1.52 -20.22 -44.88
CA PRO A 522 -2.33 -21.35 -45.36
C PRO A 522 -2.25 -22.59 -44.47
N ARG A 523 -1.08 -22.85 -43.84
CA ARG A 523 -0.83 -23.99 -42.96
C ARG A 523 -1.58 -23.90 -41.62
N GLY A 524 -1.73 -22.69 -41.07
CA GLY A 524 -2.50 -22.50 -39.84
C GLY A 524 -3.96 -22.76 -40.02
N LEU A 525 -4.53 -22.32 -41.16
CA LEU A 525 -5.89 -22.58 -41.53
C LEU A 525 -6.16 -24.06 -41.84
N GLU A 526 -5.23 -24.72 -42.57
CA GLU A 526 -5.31 -26.16 -42.87
C GLU A 526 -5.38 -27.01 -41.61
N ILE A 527 -4.49 -26.75 -40.64
CA ILE A 527 -4.47 -27.48 -39.33
C ILE A 527 -5.77 -27.26 -38.57
N ALA A 528 -6.26 -26.01 -38.48
CA ALA A 528 -7.50 -25.69 -37.78
C ALA A 528 -8.70 -26.37 -38.45
N THR A 529 -8.73 -26.40 -39.78
CA THR A 529 -9.81 -27.08 -40.57
C THR A 529 -9.76 -28.60 -40.33
N GLU A 530 -8.58 -29.22 -40.28
CA GLU A 530 -8.46 -30.65 -40.06
C GLU A 530 -8.91 -31.07 -38.63
N VAL A 531 -8.64 -30.25 -37.61
CA VAL A 531 -9.14 -30.43 -36.24
C VAL A 531 -10.66 -30.45 -36.24
N ASP A 532 -11.30 -29.49 -36.92
CA ASP A 532 -12.75 -29.35 -37.00
C ASP A 532 -13.37 -30.51 -37.76
N LEU A 533 -12.83 -30.88 -38.94
CA LEU A 533 -13.33 -31.98 -39.76
C LEU A 533 -13.32 -33.33 -39.05
N ARG A 534 -12.30 -33.59 -38.18
CA ARG A 534 -12.22 -34.85 -37.42
C ARG A 534 -13.16 -34.88 -36.21
N ASP A 535 -13.74 -33.75 -35.82
CA ASP A 535 -14.70 -33.65 -34.72
C ASP A 535 -16.17 -33.50 -35.18
N ARG A 536 -16.49 -33.81 -36.43
CA ARG A 536 -17.83 -33.72 -36.97
C ARG A 536 -18.46 -35.10 -37.27
N GLY A 537 -19.78 -35.21 -37.12
CA GLY A 537 -20.57 -36.37 -37.46
C GLY A 537 -20.88 -37.32 -36.29
N TRP A 538 -20.70 -36.87 -35.06
CA TRP A 538 -21.02 -37.68 -33.85
C TRP A 538 -22.52 -37.62 -33.47
N GLY A 539 -23.30 -36.65 -33.97
CA GLY A 539 -24.75 -36.53 -33.91
C GLY A 539 -25.25 -36.00 -32.56
N ASP A 540 -25.40 -36.84 -31.55
CA ASP A 540 -25.80 -36.43 -30.21
C ASP A 540 -24.97 -37.09 -29.13
N VAL A 541 -24.80 -36.39 -28.00
CA VAL A 541 -24.05 -36.90 -26.84
C VAL A 541 -24.65 -36.43 -25.54
N THR A 542 -24.66 -37.33 -24.55
CA THR A 542 -24.92 -37.00 -23.15
C THR A 542 -23.69 -37.39 -22.32
N VAL A 543 -23.27 -36.49 -21.42
CA VAL A 543 -22.06 -36.69 -20.60
C VAL A 543 -22.23 -36.08 -19.21
N GLU A 544 -21.70 -36.76 -18.20
CA GLU A 544 -21.65 -36.24 -16.82
C GLU A 544 -20.38 -35.42 -16.61
N GLY A 545 -20.54 -34.21 -16.07
CA GLY A 545 -19.44 -33.28 -15.78
C GLY A 545 -19.25 -33.04 -14.28
N GLU A 546 -17.99 -33.09 -13.82
CA GLU A 546 -17.60 -32.63 -12.49
C GLU A 546 -16.58 -31.52 -12.63
N MET A 547 -16.88 -30.36 -12.04
CA MET A 547 -16.02 -29.18 -12.06
C MET A 547 -15.53 -28.85 -10.65
N VAL A 548 -14.22 -28.88 -10.44
CA VAL A 548 -13.55 -28.52 -9.19
C VAL A 548 -12.88 -27.16 -9.35
N LEU A 549 -13.40 -26.15 -8.66
CA LEU A 549 -12.86 -24.80 -8.63
C LEU A 549 -11.89 -24.69 -7.45
N LYS A 550 -10.70 -24.11 -7.68
CA LYS A 550 -9.67 -23.99 -6.65
C LYS A 550 -9.10 -22.56 -6.63
N ASN A 551 -9.04 -21.97 -5.43
CA ASN A 551 -8.42 -20.66 -5.25
C ASN A 551 -6.91 -20.76 -4.99
N LYS A 552 -6.22 -19.61 -4.95
CA LYS A 552 -4.77 -19.54 -4.67
C LYS A 552 -4.40 -20.10 -3.29
N ALA A 553 -5.30 -20.06 -2.32
CA ALA A 553 -5.10 -20.59 -0.97
C ALA A 553 -5.35 -22.11 -0.85
N GLY A 554 -5.87 -22.74 -1.91
CA GLY A 554 -6.13 -24.18 -1.97
C GLY A 554 -7.56 -24.59 -1.58
N SER A 555 -8.47 -23.63 -1.25
CA SER A 555 -9.89 -23.98 -1.02
C SER A 555 -10.55 -24.42 -2.31
N GLU A 556 -11.44 -25.41 -2.22
CA GLU A 556 -12.09 -26.04 -3.36
C GLU A 556 -13.61 -25.92 -3.27
N SER A 557 -14.26 -25.85 -4.42
CA SER A 557 -15.72 -25.92 -4.56
C SER A 557 -16.07 -26.84 -5.73
N VAL A 558 -17.01 -27.75 -5.53
CA VAL A 558 -17.36 -28.77 -6.51
C VAL A 558 -18.75 -28.51 -7.09
N ARG A 559 -18.87 -28.66 -8.41
CA ARG A 559 -20.15 -28.64 -9.14
C ARG A 559 -20.25 -29.88 -9.99
N LYS A 560 -21.43 -30.54 -9.95
CA LYS A 560 -21.73 -31.68 -10.82
C LYS A 560 -22.93 -31.33 -11.70
N PHE A 561 -22.84 -31.74 -12.94
CA PHE A 561 -23.88 -31.47 -13.94
C PHE A 561 -23.88 -32.53 -15.02
N ARG A 562 -25.00 -32.65 -15.70
CA ARG A 562 -25.14 -33.41 -16.95
C ARG A 562 -25.16 -32.42 -18.10
N SER A 563 -24.39 -32.67 -19.15
CA SER A 563 -24.43 -31.96 -20.41
C SER A 563 -25.02 -32.85 -21.50
N THR A 564 -25.98 -32.34 -22.23
CA THR A 564 -26.60 -33.01 -23.38
C THR A 564 -26.45 -32.07 -24.59
N ILE A 565 -25.85 -32.58 -25.65
CA ILE A 565 -25.50 -31.76 -26.84
C ILE A 565 -26.02 -32.44 -28.06
N LEU A 566 -26.61 -31.66 -29.01
CA LEU A 566 -27.03 -32.07 -30.31
C LEU A 566 -26.20 -31.30 -31.34
N GLU A 567 -25.48 -32.05 -32.18
CA GLU A 567 -24.69 -31.50 -33.29
C GLU A 567 -25.62 -30.98 -34.37
N ALA A 568 -25.32 -29.82 -34.92
CA ALA A 568 -26.08 -29.23 -36.04
C ALA A 568 -25.82 -30.00 -37.36
N GLU A 569 -26.84 -30.43 -38.03
CA GLU A 569 -26.73 -31.07 -39.37
C GLU A 569 -26.23 -30.08 -40.44
N ASP A 570 -26.59 -28.80 -40.32
CA ASP A 570 -26.15 -27.71 -41.20
C ASP A 570 -25.03 -26.91 -40.58
N VAL A 571 -23.87 -26.89 -41.23
CA VAL A 571 -22.70 -26.10 -40.85
C VAL A 571 -22.98 -24.60 -40.72
N ALA A 572 -24.08 -24.10 -41.25
CA ALA A 572 -24.49 -22.69 -41.10
C ALA A 572 -25.28 -22.42 -39.82
N VAL A 573 -25.55 -23.47 -39.02
CA VAL A 573 -26.24 -23.39 -37.73
C VAL A 573 -25.35 -23.99 -36.67
N GLY A 574 -25.22 -23.36 -35.51
CA GLY A 574 -24.40 -23.89 -34.39
C GLY A 574 -25.15 -24.93 -33.56
N ASP A 575 -24.42 -25.68 -32.76
CA ASP A 575 -24.93 -26.77 -31.92
C ASP A 575 -25.92 -26.30 -30.85
N MET A 576 -26.74 -27.22 -30.35
CA MET A 576 -27.63 -26.98 -29.22
C MET A 576 -27.19 -27.78 -28.02
N SER A 577 -27.21 -27.14 -26.84
CA SER A 577 -26.81 -27.82 -25.61
C SER A 577 -27.73 -27.50 -24.43
N ILE A 578 -27.89 -28.50 -23.52
CA ILE A 578 -28.56 -28.34 -22.25
C ILE A 578 -27.58 -28.82 -21.16
N ILE A 579 -27.29 -27.95 -20.20
CA ILE A 579 -26.53 -28.27 -18.99
C ILE A 579 -27.49 -28.27 -17.80
N THR A 580 -27.59 -29.39 -17.05
CA THR A 580 -28.45 -29.50 -15.86
C THR A 580 -27.61 -29.81 -14.64
N PHE A 581 -27.64 -28.93 -13.64
CA PHE A 581 -26.84 -29.09 -12.42
C PHE A 581 -27.48 -30.10 -11.45
N SER A 582 -26.65 -30.97 -10.88
CA SER A 582 -27.03 -31.93 -9.85
C SER A 582 -26.44 -31.64 -8.47
N GLN A 583 -25.32 -30.87 -8.43
CA GLN A 583 -24.66 -30.43 -7.21
C GLN A 583 -24.06 -29.03 -7.42
N PRO A 584 -23.98 -28.18 -6.36
CA PRO A 584 -24.48 -28.42 -5.00
C PRO A 584 -26.03 -28.51 -4.94
N ARG A 585 -26.56 -28.94 -3.80
CA ARG A 585 -28.00 -29.26 -3.63
C ARG A 585 -28.91 -28.07 -3.93
N ASP A 586 -28.46 -26.88 -3.58
CA ASP A 586 -29.18 -25.60 -3.69
C ASP A 586 -29.40 -25.14 -5.15
N VAL A 587 -28.59 -25.59 -6.11
CA VAL A 587 -28.79 -25.33 -7.55
C VAL A 587 -29.27 -26.56 -8.32
N ARG A 588 -29.59 -27.67 -7.61
CA ARG A 588 -30.05 -28.88 -8.24
C ARG A 588 -31.27 -28.66 -9.12
N GLY A 589 -31.22 -29.22 -10.34
CA GLY A 589 -32.27 -29.07 -11.34
C GLY A 589 -32.28 -27.74 -12.09
N THR A 590 -31.40 -26.79 -11.73
CA THR A 590 -31.20 -25.61 -12.59
C THR A 590 -30.64 -26.07 -13.93
N SER A 591 -31.27 -25.65 -15.03
CA SER A 591 -30.89 -26.07 -16.37
C SER A 591 -30.67 -24.87 -17.28
N LEU A 592 -29.57 -24.90 -18.05
CA LEU A 592 -29.19 -23.90 -19.04
C LEU A 592 -29.32 -24.50 -20.43
N LEU A 593 -30.12 -23.87 -21.30
CA LEU A 593 -30.24 -24.17 -22.75
C LEU A 593 -29.45 -23.14 -23.53
N THR A 594 -28.57 -23.59 -24.40
CA THR A 594 -27.87 -22.75 -25.38
C THR A 594 -28.17 -23.22 -26.77
N HIS A 595 -28.57 -22.28 -27.66
CA HIS A 595 -28.53 -22.44 -29.11
C HIS A 595 -27.36 -21.61 -29.60
N SER A 596 -26.27 -22.25 -29.95
CA SER A 596 -25.11 -21.59 -30.55
C SER A 596 -25.49 -21.06 -31.95
N LYS A 597 -24.86 -19.98 -32.35
CA LYS A 597 -25.06 -19.35 -33.63
C LYS A 597 -23.73 -18.92 -34.24
N ILE A 598 -23.66 -18.97 -35.55
CA ILE A 598 -22.51 -18.53 -36.31
C ILE A 598 -22.47 -17.02 -36.44
N GLU A 599 -21.29 -16.43 -36.34
CA GLU A 599 -21.04 -15.00 -36.51
C GLU A 599 -21.73 -14.49 -37.83
N PRO A 600 -22.43 -13.33 -37.82
CA PRO A 600 -22.37 -12.29 -36.77
C PRO A 600 -23.47 -12.35 -35.69
N ASP A 601 -24.25 -13.41 -35.63
CA ASP A 601 -25.38 -13.54 -34.72
C ASP A 601 -24.89 -14.01 -33.32
N ASP A 602 -25.44 -13.42 -32.26
CA ASP A 602 -25.16 -13.85 -30.88
C ASP A 602 -25.97 -15.11 -30.51
N ASP A 603 -25.43 -16.00 -29.68
CA ASP A 603 -26.10 -17.19 -29.14
C ASP A 603 -27.40 -16.83 -28.41
N SER A 604 -28.34 -17.75 -28.37
CA SER A 604 -29.58 -17.59 -27.61
C SER A 604 -29.58 -18.52 -26.41
N GLN A 605 -29.76 -17.97 -25.22
CA GLN A 605 -29.67 -18.72 -23.96
C GLN A 605 -30.90 -18.55 -23.08
N TRP A 606 -31.32 -19.65 -22.42
CA TRP A 606 -32.43 -19.67 -21.48
C TRP A 606 -32.03 -20.50 -20.25
N ILE A 607 -32.49 -20.06 -19.08
CA ILE A 607 -32.30 -20.77 -17.83
C ILE A 607 -33.64 -21.14 -17.21
N PHE A 608 -33.76 -22.38 -16.71
CA PHE A 608 -34.85 -22.82 -15.85
C PHE A 608 -34.40 -22.82 -14.40
N LEU A 609 -35.21 -22.21 -13.55
CA LEU A 609 -34.99 -22.16 -12.10
C LEU A 609 -36.10 -22.96 -11.40
N PRO A 610 -35.77 -24.14 -10.83
CA PRO A 610 -36.75 -25.03 -10.19
C PRO A 610 -37.52 -24.39 -9.03
N ALA A 611 -36.86 -23.58 -8.18
CA ALA A 611 -37.48 -22.95 -7.01
C ALA A 611 -38.66 -22.05 -7.42
N VAL A 612 -38.50 -21.25 -8.47
CA VAL A 612 -39.53 -20.35 -8.98
C VAL A 612 -40.33 -20.94 -10.14
N LYS A 613 -39.98 -22.16 -10.60
CA LYS A 613 -40.64 -22.89 -11.72
C LYS A 613 -40.79 -22.04 -12.99
N ARG A 614 -39.77 -21.22 -13.30
CA ARG A 614 -39.81 -20.31 -14.48
C ARG A 614 -38.61 -20.50 -15.37
N VAL A 615 -38.83 -20.36 -16.67
CA VAL A 615 -37.80 -20.20 -17.68
C VAL A 615 -37.60 -18.73 -17.96
N LYS A 616 -36.34 -18.28 -17.92
CA LYS A 616 -35.96 -16.89 -18.29
C LYS A 616 -34.95 -16.91 -19.43
N ARG A 617 -35.05 -15.94 -20.34
CA ARG A 617 -34.02 -15.70 -21.36
C ARG A 617 -32.87 -14.89 -20.73
N ILE A 618 -31.66 -15.30 -21.01
CA ILE A 618 -30.44 -14.59 -20.59
C ILE A 618 -29.91 -13.74 -21.74
N SER A 619 -29.24 -12.63 -21.44
CA SER A 619 -28.58 -11.82 -22.46
C SER A 619 -27.36 -12.56 -23.00
N SER A 620 -27.33 -12.80 -24.28
CA SER A 620 -26.23 -13.50 -24.98
C SER A 620 -24.98 -12.66 -25.20
N SER A 621 -24.98 -11.40 -24.76
CA SER A 621 -23.81 -10.52 -24.88
C SER A 621 -22.67 -10.85 -23.91
N ASN A 622 -22.83 -11.88 -23.04
CA ASN A 622 -21.89 -12.21 -21.96
C ASN A 622 -20.92 -13.35 -22.28
N ARG A 623 -20.43 -13.45 -23.53
CA ARG A 623 -19.48 -14.52 -23.96
C ARG A 623 -18.22 -14.58 -23.08
N THR A 624 -17.75 -13.42 -22.60
CA THR A 624 -16.50 -13.27 -21.84
C THR A 624 -16.65 -13.44 -20.34
N GLY A 625 -17.90 -13.58 -19.85
CA GLY A 625 -18.20 -13.83 -18.44
C GLY A 625 -17.73 -15.21 -17.99
N LYS A 626 -17.43 -15.36 -16.71
CA LYS A 626 -17.02 -16.65 -16.12
C LYS A 626 -18.20 -17.61 -16.07
N PHE A 627 -18.01 -18.82 -16.59
CA PHE A 627 -18.99 -19.87 -16.48
C PHE A 627 -19.05 -20.40 -15.03
N VAL A 628 -20.13 -20.11 -14.34
CA VAL A 628 -20.42 -20.58 -12.97
C VAL A 628 -19.30 -20.30 -11.97
N SER A 629 -18.72 -19.10 -12.03
CA SER A 629 -17.57 -18.64 -11.21
C SER A 629 -16.27 -19.45 -11.40
N SER A 630 -16.21 -20.31 -12.42
CA SER A 630 -15.01 -21.07 -12.79
C SER A 630 -13.99 -20.21 -13.53
N GLU A 631 -12.80 -20.75 -13.82
CA GLU A 631 -11.83 -20.07 -14.70
C GLU A 631 -12.13 -20.30 -16.21
N PHE A 632 -13.17 -21.07 -16.55
CA PHE A 632 -13.73 -21.12 -17.89
C PHE A 632 -14.67 -19.92 -18.12
N SER A 633 -14.59 -19.29 -19.28
CA SER A 633 -15.60 -18.36 -19.76
C SER A 633 -16.66 -19.10 -20.61
N TYR A 634 -17.79 -18.44 -20.89
CA TYR A 634 -18.75 -19.02 -21.85
C TYR A 634 -18.12 -19.21 -23.23
N GLU A 635 -17.19 -18.35 -23.62
CA GLU A 635 -16.44 -18.43 -24.88
C GLU A 635 -15.52 -19.65 -24.93
N ASP A 636 -15.02 -20.15 -23.78
CA ASP A 636 -14.15 -21.33 -23.73
C ASP A 636 -14.91 -22.68 -23.84
N LEU A 637 -16.20 -22.68 -23.54
CA LEU A 637 -17.06 -23.86 -23.54
C LEU A 637 -18.05 -23.91 -24.71
N GLY A 638 -18.12 -22.82 -25.49
CA GLY A 638 -18.90 -22.75 -26.72
C GLY A 638 -18.23 -23.49 -27.90
N SER A 639 -19.00 -23.94 -28.87
CA SER A 639 -18.46 -24.38 -30.17
C SER A 639 -17.83 -23.18 -30.88
N GLU A 640 -16.65 -23.35 -31.40
CA GLU A 640 -15.90 -22.34 -32.11
C GLU A 640 -15.68 -22.80 -33.55
N GLU A 641 -16.22 -22.02 -34.50
CA GLU A 641 -16.06 -22.31 -35.91
C GLU A 641 -14.71 -21.81 -36.42
N VAL A 642 -14.11 -22.55 -37.36
CA VAL A 642 -12.84 -22.16 -38.01
C VAL A 642 -12.93 -20.77 -38.63
N ALA A 643 -14.11 -20.44 -39.21
CA ALA A 643 -14.37 -19.16 -39.84
C ALA A 643 -14.33 -17.95 -38.88
N ASP A 644 -14.48 -18.15 -37.58
CA ASP A 644 -14.53 -17.08 -36.57
C ASP A 644 -13.19 -16.46 -36.24
N ASN A 645 -12.09 -17.08 -36.70
CA ASN A 645 -10.75 -16.65 -36.40
C ASN A 645 -9.85 -16.47 -37.62
N HIS A 646 -8.74 -15.76 -37.42
CA HIS A 646 -7.57 -15.81 -38.28
C HIS A 646 -6.58 -16.80 -37.74
N HIS A 647 -6.20 -17.81 -38.50
CA HIS A 647 -5.29 -18.87 -38.05
C HIS A 647 -3.90 -18.71 -38.62
N ILE A 648 -2.88 -18.72 -37.73
CA ILE A 648 -1.47 -18.52 -38.09
C ILE A 648 -0.66 -19.67 -37.49
N TRP A 649 -0.07 -20.53 -38.33
CA TRP A 649 0.90 -21.48 -37.85
C TRP A 649 2.20 -20.75 -37.47
N ILE A 650 2.66 -20.98 -36.22
CA ILE A 650 3.86 -20.35 -35.67
C ILE A 650 5.06 -21.25 -35.91
N LYS A 651 4.99 -22.50 -35.42
CA LYS A 651 6.06 -23.50 -35.48
C LYS A 651 5.57 -24.89 -35.12
N ASP A 652 6.37 -25.91 -35.51
CA ASP A 652 6.24 -27.24 -34.95
C ASP A 652 7.19 -27.39 -33.74
N THR A 653 6.74 -28.08 -32.69
CA THR A 653 7.47 -28.28 -31.45
C THR A 653 7.14 -29.65 -30.86
N PRO A 654 8.04 -30.30 -30.09
CA PRO A 654 7.64 -31.48 -29.32
C PRO A 654 6.45 -31.17 -28.42
N CYS A 655 5.49 -32.08 -28.34
CA CYS A 655 4.32 -31.88 -27.46
C CYS A 655 4.76 -31.89 -25.99
N ALA A 656 4.21 -30.97 -25.18
CA ALA A 656 4.65 -30.81 -23.78
C ALA A 656 4.36 -32.02 -22.90
N HIS A 657 3.34 -32.83 -23.23
CA HIS A 657 2.95 -34.03 -22.49
C HIS A 657 3.68 -35.30 -22.97
N ASP A 658 4.09 -35.33 -24.23
CA ASP A 658 4.84 -36.46 -24.85
C ASP A 658 5.79 -35.92 -25.91
N ALA A 659 7.07 -35.91 -25.61
CA ALA A 659 8.10 -35.41 -26.50
C ALA A 659 8.32 -36.28 -27.76
N SER A 660 7.73 -37.45 -27.83
CA SER A 660 7.77 -38.29 -29.05
C SER A 660 6.78 -37.84 -30.12
N LEU A 661 5.79 -37.03 -29.76
CA LEU A 661 4.80 -36.43 -30.66
C LEU A 661 5.22 -35.04 -31.08
N THR A 662 4.87 -34.66 -32.30
CA THR A 662 5.06 -33.30 -32.84
C THR A 662 3.76 -32.53 -32.75
N CYS A 663 3.76 -31.41 -32.02
CA CYS A 663 2.67 -30.46 -31.94
C CYS A 663 2.91 -29.25 -32.84
N ALA A 664 1.90 -28.86 -33.61
CA ALA A 664 1.87 -27.55 -34.27
C ALA A 664 1.36 -26.49 -33.26
N ALA A 665 2.08 -25.40 -33.11
CA ALA A 665 1.61 -24.23 -32.43
C ALA A 665 0.87 -23.33 -33.41
N VAL A 666 -0.47 -23.20 -33.25
CA VAL A 666 -1.35 -22.42 -34.12
C VAL A 666 -1.93 -21.26 -33.31
N GLU A 667 -1.66 -20.04 -33.74
CA GLU A 667 -2.28 -18.83 -33.17
C GLU A 667 -3.61 -18.57 -33.86
N SER A 668 -4.67 -18.41 -33.05
CA SER A 668 -6.02 -18.03 -33.50
C SER A 668 -6.34 -16.64 -32.97
N ARG A 669 -6.67 -15.71 -33.87
CA ARG A 669 -7.10 -14.35 -33.53
C ARG A 669 -8.58 -14.18 -33.83
N PRO A 670 -9.42 -13.95 -32.80
CA PRO A 670 -10.84 -13.76 -32.98
C PRO A 670 -11.17 -12.57 -33.92
N LYS A 671 -12.08 -12.77 -34.85
CA LYS A 671 -12.64 -11.70 -35.70
C LYS A 671 -13.64 -10.86 -34.92
N ASN A 672 -14.31 -11.46 -33.94
CA ASN A 672 -15.30 -10.81 -33.09
C ASN A 672 -14.62 -9.86 -32.09
N LYS A 673 -14.93 -8.55 -32.21
CA LYS A 673 -14.41 -7.52 -31.30
C LYS A 673 -14.94 -7.62 -29.87
N LYS A 674 -15.98 -8.44 -29.62
CA LYS A 674 -16.52 -8.69 -28.28
C LYS A 674 -15.78 -9.81 -27.55
N SER A 675 -14.90 -10.61 -28.22
CA SER A 675 -14.08 -11.64 -27.59
C SER A 675 -13.25 -11.07 -26.43
N GLY A 676 -13.08 -11.86 -25.37
CA GLY A 676 -12.21 -11.54 -24.22
C GLY A 676 -10.74 -11.58 -24.56
N TYR A 677 -10.38 -12.21 -25.67
CA TYR A 677 -8.99 -12.50 -26.04
C TYR A 677 -8.52 -11.68 -27.22
N SER A 678 -7.24 -11.29 -27.18
CA SER A 678 -6.54 -10.75 -28.34
C SER A 678 -6.06 -11.86 -29.27
N ARG A 679 -5.71 -13.02 -28.71
CA ARG A 679 -5.29 -14.23 -29.42
C ARG A 679 -5.31 -15.43 -28.50
N ARG A 680 -5.28 -16.62 -29.09
CA ARG A 680 -5.06 -17.92 -28.43
C ARG A 680 -3.98 -18.68 -29.18
N ILE A 681 -3.17 -19.49 -28.47
CA ILE A 681 -2.20 -20.37 -29.11
C ILE A 681 -2.54 -21.81 -28.73
N SER A 682 -2.97 -22.60 -29.72
CA SER A 682 -3.31 -24.02 -29.57
C SER A 682 -2.11 -24.90 -29.94
N TYR A 683 -1.80 -25.87 -29.12
CA TYR A 683 -0.78 -26.88 -29.37
C TYR A 683 -1.47 -28.18 -29.77
N ILE A 684 -1.41 -28.52 -31.07
CA ILE A 684 -2.17 -29.58 -31.72
C ILE A 684 -1.21 -30.67 -32.19
N ASP A 685 -1.40 -31.94 -31.77
CA ASP A 685 -0.58 -33.01 -32.29
C ASP A 685 -0.91 -33.29 -33.77
N LEU A 686 0.12 -33.47 -34.58
CA LEU A 686 -0.04 -33.68 -36.02
C LEU A 686 -0.34 -35.13 -36.41
N ALA A 687 -0.40 -36.06 -35.45
CA ALA A 687 -0.74 -37.46 -35.71
C ALA A 687 -2.25 -37.66 -35.74
N GLU A 688 -2.94 -37.18 -34.69
CA GLU A 688 -4.38 -37.35 -34.49
C GLU A 688 -5.15 -36.05 -34.44
N TYR A 689 -4.46 -34.89 -34.57
CA TYR A 689 -5.01 -33.53 -34.54
C TYR A 689 -5.76 -33.18 -33.25
N ARG A 690 -5.31 -33.75 -32.10
CA ARG A 690 -5.84 -33.48 -30.77
C ARG A 690 -5.21 -32.22 -30.19
N ILE A 691 -5.98 -31.38 -29.52
CA ILE A 691 -5.51 -30.19 -28.83
C ILE A 691 -5.03 -30.59 -27.43
N HIS A 692 -3.76 -30.42 -27.11
CA HIS A 692 -3.20 -30.75 -25.79
C HIS A 692 -3.08 -29.56 -24.85
N GLN A 693 -2.96 -28.33 -25.40
CA GLN A 693 -2.89 -27.10 -24.63
C GLN A 693 -3.43 -25.93 -25.45
N ILE A 694 -4.05 -24.96 -24.76
CA ILE A 694 -4.39 -23.64 -25.30
C ILE A 694 -3.92 -22.57 -24.32
N ASP A 695 -3.14 -21.62 -24.81
CA ASP A 695 -2.72 -20.41 -24.07
C ASP A 695 -3.60 -19.23 -24.52
N PHE A 696 -4.26 -18.60 -23.55
CA PHE A 696 -5.20 -17.49 -23.77
C PHE A 696 -4.55 -16.16 -23.40
N TYR A 697 -4.56 -15.22 -24.31
CA TYR A 697 -3.99 -13.88 -24.13
C TYR A 697 -5.13 -12.85 -24.08
N ASN A 698 -5.18 -12.07 -23.01
CA ASN A 698 -6.18 -11.05 -22.79
C ASN A 698 -6.09 -9.90 -23.84
N ARG A 699 -7.02 -8.95 -23.80
CA ARG A 699 -7.05 -7.81 -24.73
C ARG A 699 -5.80 -6.91 -24.66
N ARG A 700 -5.02 -6.97 -23.59
CA ARG A 700 -3.74 -6.25 -23.44
C ARG A 700 -2.58 -7.01 -24.08
N GLY A 701 -2.78 -8.27 -24.46
CA GLY A 701 -1.77 -9.15 -25.02
C GLY A 701 -0.99 -9.94 -23.96
N ASP A 702 -1.37 -9.88 -22.67
CA ASP A 702 -0.74 -10.64 -21.59
C ASP A 702 -1.31 -12.05 -21.54
N LEU A 703 -0.48 -13.06 -21.21
CA LEU A 703 -0.95 -14.41 -20.92
C LEU A 703 -1.85 -14.38 -19.67
N GLU A 704 -3.13 -14.70 -19.86
CA GLU A 704 -4.12 -14.70 -18.79
C GLU A 704 -4.25 -16.10 -18.17
N LYS A 705 -4.47 -17.10 -19.00
CA LYS A 705 -4.72 -18.48 -18.55
C LYS A 705 -4.27 -19.50 -19.57
N THR A 706 -4.04 -20.72 -19.09
CA THR A 706 -3.64 -21.89 -19.87
C THR A 706 -4.60 -23.04 -19.61
N LEU A 707 -5.17 -23.61 -20.65
CA LEU A 707 -5.99 -24.82 -20.62
C LEU A 707 -5.16 -26.03 -21.08
N LYS A 708 -5.17 -27.10 -20.30
CA LYS A 708 -4.52 -28.37 -20.63
C LYS A 708 -5.56 -29.46 -20.76
N PHE A 709 -5.42 -30.29 -21.77
CA PHE A 709 -6.26 -31.44 -22.06
C PHE A 709 -5.48 -32.73 -21.80
N SER A 710 -6.11 -33.67 -21.13
CA SER A 710 -5.50 -34.99 -20.81
C SER A 710 -6.55 -36.09 -20.74
N ASP A 711 -6.07 -37.32 -20.58
CA ASP A 711 -6.92 -38.53 -20.52
C ASP A 711 -7.84 -38.61 -21.74
N TYR A 712 -7.25 -38.63 -22.95
CA TYR A 712 -7.98 -38.77 -24.19
C TYR A 712 -8.44 -40.20 -24.39
N GLN A 713 -9.75 -40.38 -24.71
CA GLN A 713 -10.36 -41.69 -25.09
C GLN A 713 -11.05 -41.54 -26.45
N GLN A 714 -11.03 -42.59 -27.22
CA GLN A 714 -11.65 -42.65 -28.55
C GLN A 714 -13.04 -43.25 -28.47
N TYR A 715 -14.01 -42.62 -29.09
CA TYR A 715 -15.41 -43.03 -29.18
C TYR A 715 -15.82 -43.21 -30.60
N LEU A 716 -16.78 -44.13 -30.87
CA LEU A 716 -17.29 -44.51 -32.18
C LEU A 716 -16.18 -44.77 -33.20
N ASP A 717 -15.03 -45.31 -32.74
CA ASP A 717 -13.82 -45.59 -33.52
C ASP A 717 -13.25 -44.38 -34.29
N SER A 718 -13.71 -43.15 -34.00
CA SER A 718 -13.36 -41.95 -34.76
C SER A 718 -13.07 -40.75 -33.89
N TYR A 719 -13.84 -40.50 -32.84
CA TYR A 719 -13.86 -39.22 -32.13
C TYR A 719 -13.02 -39.28 -30.84
N TRP A 720 -12.05 -38.42 -30.71
CA TRP A 720 -11.24 -38.28 -29.50
C TRP A 720 -11.90 -37.30 -28.52
N ARG A 721 -12.07 -37.67 -27.25
CA ARG A 721 -12.60 -36.83 -26.19
C ARG A 721 -11.61 -36.80 -25.03
N ALA A 722 -11.23 -35.58 -24.60
CA ALA A 722 -10.43 -35.35 -23.39
C ALA A 722 -11.34 -35.50 -22.17
N HIS A 723 -11.02 -36.42 -21.26
CA HIS A 723 -11.76 -36.63 -20.02
C HIS A 723 -11.39 -35.60 -18.94
N VAL A 724 -10.20 -35.03 -19.00
CA VAL A 724 -9.73 -34.00 -18.03
C VAL A 724 -9.28 -32.75 -18.73
N MET A 725 -9.88 -31.63 -18.36
CA MET A 725 -9.56 -30.29 -18.81
C MET A 725 -9.17 -29.42 -17.60
N THR A 726 -7.93 -28.92 -17.55
CA THR A 726 -7.45 -28.12 -16.42
C THR A 726 -7.10 -26.71 -16.89
N MET A 727 -7.88 -25.74 -16.47
CA MET A 727 -7.65 -24.32 -16.69
C MET A 727 -6.88 -23.72 -15.52
N ASN A 728 -5.73 -23.11 -15.78
CA ASN A 728 -4.92 -22.40 -14.78
C ASN A 728 -4.83 -20.92 -15.15
N ASN A 729 -5.25 -20.05 -14.25
CA ASN A 729 -5.15 -18.60 -14.44
C ASN A 729 -3.83 -18.08 -13.85
N SER A 730 -2.95 -17.60 -14.72
CA SER A 730 -1.60 -17.14 -14.37
C SER A 730 -1.61 -15.81 -13.58
N GLN A 731 -2.65 -15.00 -13.74
CA GLN A 731 -2.75 -13.68 -13.10
C GLN A 731 -3.33 -13.78 -11.69
N THR A 732 -4.33 -14.65 -11.49
CA THR A 732 -5.04 -14.79 -10.20
C THR A 732 -4.51 -15.92 -9.34
N GLY A 733 -3.82 -16.90 -9.95
CA GLY A 733 -3.38 -18.14 -9.28
C GLY A 733 -4.53 -19.10 -8.96
N LYS A 734 -5.72 -18.88 -9.55
CA LYS A 734 -6.88 -19.78 -9.45
C LYS A 734 -6.82 -20.85 -10.53
N SER A 735 -7.49 -21.98 -10.30
CA SER A 735 -7.63 -23.03 -11.30
C SER A 735 -9.01 -23.66 -11.27
N THR A 736 -9.38 -24.28 -12.37
CA THR A 736 -10.59 -25.11 -12.48
C THR A 736 -10.25 -26.37 -13.25
N THR A 737 -10.55 -27.52 -12.65
CA THR A 737 -10.46 -28.83 -13.32
C THR A 737 -11.87 -29.30 -13.65
N LEU A 738 -12.11 -29.58 -14.91
CA LEU A 738 -13.36 -30.15 -15.43
C LEU A 738 -13.10 -31.59 -15.86
N THR A 739 -13.80 -32.53 -15.24
CA THR A 739 -13.73 -33.97 -15.54
C THR A 739 -15.02 -34.41 -16.20
N TRP A 740 -14.91 -35.09 -17.33
CA TRP A 740 -16.02 -35.65 -18.10
C TRP A 740 -16.07 -37.16 -17.93
N ASN A 741 -17.26 -37.68 -17.60
CA ASN A 741 -17.47 -39.09 -17.36
C ASN A 741 -18.72 -39.57 -18.10
N ASP A 742 -18.81 -40.88 -18.32
CA ASP A 742 -20.03 -41.53 -18.83
C ASP A 742 -20.56 -40.96 -20.14
N TYR A 743 -19.69 -40.80 -21.15
CA TYR A 743 -20.09 -40.39 -22.49
C TYR A 743 -21.05 -41.43 -23.11
N SER A 744 -22.23 -40.95 -23.54
CA SER A 744 -23.23 -41.74 -24.29
C SER A 744 -23.56 -41.02 -25.57
N PHE A 745 -23.29 -41.66 -26.71
CA PHE A 745 -23.59 -41.14 -28.04
C PHE A 745 -24.83 -41.83 -28.60
N ALA A 746 -25.42 -41.24 -29.69
CA ALA A 746 -26.55 -41.75 -30.41
C ALA A 746 -27.76 -42.05 -29.49
N ASN A 747 -28.11 -41.08 -28.65
CA ASN A 747 -29.25 -41.17 -27.72
C ASN A 747 -30.61 -40.93 -28.42
N GLY A 748 -30.59 -40.55 -29.71
CA GLY A 748 -31.77 -40.26 -30.48
C GLY A 748 -32.41 -38.92 -30.16
N LEU A 749 -31.60 -37.92 -29.77
CA LEU A 749 -32.05 -36.56 -29.48
C LEU A 749 -32.44 -35.82 -30.75
N SER A 750 -33.29 -34.83 -30.58
CA SER A 750 -33.78 -33.97 -31.68
C SER A 750 -33.99 -32.54 -31.22
N ASP A 751 -34.12 -31.57 -32.14
CA ASP A 751 -34.42 -30.16 -31.88
C ASP A 751 -35.57 -29.94 -30.90
N ARG A 752 -36.53 -30.91 -30.82
CA ARG A 752 -37.68 -30.80 -29.93
C ARG A 752 -37.28 -30.90 -28.44
N ASP A 753 -36.18 -31.56 -28.18
CA ASP A 753 -35.65 -31.73 -26.83
C ASP A 753 -34.97 -30.44 -26.34
N PHE A 754 -34.47 -29.60 -27.25
CA PHE A 754 -33.73 -28.38 -26.99
C PHE A 754 -34.60 -27.12 -27.10
N THR A 755 -35.77 -27.13 -26.45
CA THR A 755 -36.68 -25.99 -26.44
C THR A 755 -36.79 -25.33 -25.08
N PRO A 756 -37.06 -24.01 -24.99
CA PRO A 756 -37.29 -23.38 -23.69
C PRO A 756 -38.39 -24.04 -22.85
N GLN A 757 -39.44 -24.58 -23.52
CA GLN A 757 -40.50 -25.32 -22.82
C GLN A 757 -40.06 -26.70 -22.35
N GLY A 758 -39.07 -27.31 -23.03
CA GLY A 758 -38.48 -28.61 -22.69
C GLY A 758 -37.57 -28.56 -21.46
N LEU A 759 -36.97 -27.40 -21.15
CA LEU A 759 -36.06 -27.21 -20.00
C LEU A 759 -36.64 -27.66 -18.65
N ALA A 760 -37.92 -27.40 -18.40
CA ALA A 760 -38.59 -27.82 -17.18
C ALA A 760 -38.77 -29.35 -17.07
N LYS A 761 -38.67 -30.09 -18.19
CA LYS A 761 -38.67 -31.57 -18.19
C LYS A 761 -37.25 -32.11 -18.04
N ALA A 762 -36.26 -31.49 -18.65
CA ALA A 762 -34.84 -31.87 -18.53
C ALA A 762 -34.32 -31.72 -17.11
N SER A 763 -34.93 -30.86 -16.30
CA SER A 763 -34.55 -30.62 -14.90
C SER A 763 -34.99 -31.70 -13.92
N ARG A 764 -35.78 -32.68 -14.35
CA ARG A 764 -36.25 -33.80 -13.52
C ARG A 764 -35.36 -35.00 -13.68
#